data_3e1ec50f1cc9ad9b170446df4ab0c23b
#
_entry.id   3e1ec50f1cc9ad9b170446df4ab0c23b
#
_cell.length_a   1.000
_cell.length_b   1.000
_cell.length_c   1.000
_cell.angle_alpha   90.00
_cell.angle_beta   90.00
_cell.angle_gamma   90.00
#
_symmetry.space_group_name_H-M   'P 1'
#
loop_
_entity.id
_entity.type
_entity.pdbx_description
1 polymer ?
#
loop_
_entity_poly.entity_id
_entity_poly.type
_entity_poly.pdbx_seq_one_letter_code
_entity_poly.pdbx_strand_id
1 'polypeptide(L)'
;MSDLLTVPGVSKAAKPSMQPAPPLAALEDAAEFHARHIGPDVGDERRMLEAIGEDSCDSLVAGIVPPSIARHGGMKLPAAVTEAAALEELEAIAGRNQLLRSFIGQGYHGTHTPGVILRNILENPAWYTAYTPYQAEISQGRMEALVNFQTMVCDLTGMPIANASLLDEATAAAEAMTLARRTSTGTSRVFLADRRCHPQTLEVLQTRALPLGIEVVVGDVGPLLAEHDCFGVLVQYPTTDGAVEDHRGLAAAVHAKQAVLCVAADLLALTLLAPPGEWDADIVVGTTQRFGMPMACGGPHAAFFACRDAFKRSLPGRLVGVSIDAHGRPAYRLALQTREQHIRREKATSNICTAQVLPAVVASMYAVYHGREGLVRIARRVAAYTAILADGLAKLGLRIRNRQAFDTLSVETGDRTAALAARARELGMNLRTLDAGTLSIALDETTTRDDLRRLWEVFAAPGQALPDPAAYDGGIEPLIPQALRRTSGFLAHPVFNTHHSETSMLRYIRSLSDKDLALDRSMIPLGSCTMKLNATSEMIPITWPRFAGLHPFAPADQLQGYALLERQLRDWLCEATGYAGISLQPNAGSQGEYAGLLVIRAWQQARGQGHRTICLIPSSAHGTNPASAQMVGMEVVVTGCDAQGNVDIAELQAKCEQYSDRLAAVMITYPSTHGVFETQIKELCAIVHRHGGRVYIDGANMNALVGVASPGEFGGDVSHLNLHKTFCIPHGGGGPGVGPVCVVEDLVPFLPGHATGGVPVNGVGAVSAAPLGNAAVLPISWMYCRMMGGDGLRRATEAAILAANYVSTRLRGHYPTLYSSANGRVAHECILDLRPLKETSGITAEDVAKRLVDYGFHAPTLSFPVPGTLMVEPTESEPLAELDRFIEAMIAIREEIRRVERGEWSQGDNPLKNAPHTAAAIAAAAWSHPYSREIAAFPVPSLKGGKYWPPVGRVDNVHGDRNLFCSCVPVSAWAEAPAAAVSLAGR
;
A
#
# COMPACT_ATOMS: atom_id res chain seq x y z
N MET A 1 2.52 63.96 21.33
CA MET A 1 2.12 63.11 20.19
C MET A 1 3.02 63.44 19.02
N SER A 2 4.25 62.94 19.05
CA SER A 2 5.20 62.94 17.95
C SER A 2 6.49 62.36 18.47
N ASP A 3 6.54 61.07 18.70
CA ASP A 3 7.80 60.34 18.88
C ASP A 3 7.50 58.84 18.86
N LEU A 4 7.43 58.29 17.64
CA LEU A 4 7.55 56.88 17.39
C LEU A 4 7.67 56.68 15.88
N LEU A 5 8.90 56.54 15.39
CA LEU A 5 9.33 55.86 14.18
C LEU A 5 10.72 56.39 13.78
N THR A 6 11.72 56.06 14.56
CA THR A 6 13.09 56.01 14.05
C THR A 6 13.40 54.58 13.64
N VAL A 7 13.32 54.34 12.34
CA VAL A 7 13.86 53.10 11.72
C VAL A 7 15.39 53.14 11.87
N PRO A 8 16.02 52.09 12.42
CA PRO A 8 17.47 51.99 12.45
C PRO A 8 18.05 52.00 11.04
N GLY A 9 19.11 52.75 10.83
CA GLY A 9 19.67 53.04 9.53
C GLY A 9 19.98 51.77 8.70
N VAL A 10 19.48 51.77 7.50
CA VAL A 10 19.89 50.82 6.45
C VAL A 10 21.38 51.09 6.18
N SER A 11 22.23 50.17 6.67
CA SER A 11 23.64 50.10 6.29
C SER A 11 23.70 50.04 4.78
N LYS A 12 24.42 50.98 4.15
CA LYS A 12 24.71 50.92 2.71
C LYS A 12 25.41 49.58 2.43
N ALA A 13 24.65 48.62 1.90
CA ALA A 13 25.20 47.39 1.40
C ALA A 13 26.31 47.74 0.40
N ALA A 14 27.51 47.24 0.67
CA ALA A 14 28.63 47.34 -0.30
C ALA A 14 28.11 46.81 -1.64
N LYS A 15 28.43 47.52 -2.75
CA LYS A 15 28.13 47.05 -4.08
C LYS A 15 28.73 45.66 -4.22
N PRO A 16 27.94 44.64 -4.59
CA PRO A 16 28.52 43.32 -4.80
C PRO A 16 29.61 43.45 -5.85
N SER A 17 30.81 42.96 -5.56
CA SER A 17 31.90 42.85 -6.54
C SER A 17 31.31 41.98 -7.65
N MET A 18 31.29 42.50 -8.89
CA MET A 18 30.88 41.68 -10.04
C MET A 18 31.85 40.51 -10.18
N GLN A 19 31.48 39.36 -9.66
CA GLN A 19 32.16 38.14 -10.01
C GLN A 19 32.01 37.96 -11.55
N PRO A 20 33.04 37.44 -12.23
CA PRO A 20 32.92 37.15 -13.67
C PRO A 20 31.69 36.24 -13.84
N ALA A 21 30.90 36.54 -14.90
CA ALA A 21 29.70 35.74 -15.19
C ALA A 21 30.11 34.23 -15.28
N PRO A 22 29.42 33.34 -14.59
CA PRO A 22 29.74 31.94 -14.68
C PRO A 22 29.59 31.44 -16.13
N PRO A 23 30.38 30.47 -16.58
CA PRO A 23 30.24 29.90 -17.92
C PRO A 23 28.84 29.32 -18.08
N LEU A 24 28.28 29.37 -19.30
CA LEU A 24 26.91 28.92 -19.58
C LEU A 24 26.65 27.51 -19.08
N ALA A 25 27.58 26.56 -19.26
CA ALA A 25 27.49 25.19 -18.75
C ALA A 25 27.35 25.09 -17.24
N ALA A 26 27.78 26.08 -16.47
CA ALA A 26 27.59 26.12 -15.02
C ALA A 26 26.22 26.74 -14.62
N LEU A 27 25.53 27.35 -15.59
CA LEU A 27 24.15 27.87 -15.44
C LEU A 27 23.12 26.86 -15.93
N GLU A 28 23.53 25.89 -16.74
CA GLU A 28 22.70 24.77 -17.25
C GLU A 28 22.91 23.55 -16.31
N ASP A 29 22.38 23.65 -15.09
CA ASP A 29 22.53 22.58 -14.10
C ASP A 29 21.50 21.45 -14.36
N ALA A 30 21.90 20.44 -15.11
CA ALA A 30 21.08 19.26 -15.36
C ALA A 30 20.80 18.43 -14.08
N ALA A 31 21.60 18.62 -13.04
CA ALA A 31 21.47 17.93 -11.75
C ALA A 31 20.77 18.78 -10.67
N GLU A 32 20.08 19.85 -11.05
CA GLU A 32 19.41 20.77 -10.11
C GLU A 32 18.47 20.05 -9.12
N PHE A 33 17.88 18.91 -9.54
CA PHE A 33 16.96 18.15 -8.73
C PHE A 33 17.64 17.51 -7.51
N HIS A 34 18.95 17.22 -7.55
CA HIS A 34 19.68 16.69 -6.40
C HIS A 34 19.51 17.59 -5.16
N ALA A 35 19.69 18.91 -5.34
CA ALA A 35 19.56 19.90 -4.27
C ALA A 35 18.09 20.17 -3.87
N ARG A 36 17.12 19.71 -4.63
CA ARG A 36 15.68 19.78 -4.29
C ARG A 36 15.21 18.56 -3.50
N HIS A 37 15.83 17.40 -3.75
CA HIS A 37 15.48 16.15 -3.08
C HIS A 37 16.29 15.94 -1.79
N ILE A 38 17.61 16.15 -1.84
CA ILE A 38 18.49 15.95 -0.69
C ILE A 38 18.39 17.19 0.21
N GLY A 39 17.94 16.97 1.46
CA GLY A 39 17.65 18.04 2.41
C GLY A 39 18.88 18.83 2.89
N PRO A 40 19.97 18.20 3.33
CA PRO A 40 21.20 18.90 3.72
C PRO A 40 21.93 19.52 2.53
N ASP A 41 22.23 20.80 2.62
CA ASP A 41 23.13 21.45 1.67
C ASP A 41 24.62 21.16 2.01
N VAL A 42 25.55 21.64 1.18
CA VAL A 42 26.99 21.43 1.38
C VAL A 42 27.50 21.99 2.72
N GLY A 43 26.90 23.09 3.20
CA GLY A 43 27.24 23.67 4.51
C GLY A 43 26.68 22.85 5.65
N ASP A 44 25.49 22.31 5.48
CA ASP A 44 24.84 21.40 6.42
C ASP A 44 25.60 20.09 6.52
N GLU A 45 25.96 19.48 5.37
CA GLU A 45 26.78 18.27 5.29
C GLU A 45 28.08 18.42 6.08
N ARG A 46 28.78 19.53 5.89
CA ARG A 46 30.02 19.81 6.63
C ARG A 46 29.77 19.87 8.15
N ARG A 47 28.72 20.59 8.60
CA ARG A 47 28.38 20.69 10.03
C ARG A 47 28.01 19.32 10.62
N MET A 48 27.32 18.49 9.85
CA MET A 48 26.96 17.14 10.28
C MET A 48 28.19 16.24 10.38
N LEU A 49 29.09 16.28 9.40
CA LEU A 49 30.35 15.54 9.41
C LEU A 49 31.26 15.98 10.57
N GLU A 50 31.41 17.28 10.83
CA GLU A 50 32.13 17.81 11.98
C GLU A 50 31.57 17.28 13.32
N ALA A 51 30.25 17.25 13.47
CA ALA A 51 29.59 16.73 14.68
C ALA A 51 29.80 15.21 14.87
N ILE A 52 29.94 14.46 13.78
CA ILE A 52 30.24 13.03 13.79
C ILE A 52 31.72 12.77 14.00
N GLY A 53 32.61 13.71 13.59
CA GLY A 53 34.06 13.55 13.60
C GLY A 53 34.58 12.79 12.37
N GLU A 54 34.01 13.08 11.19
CA GLU A 54 34.41 12.54 9.90
C GLU A 54 34.85 13.67 8.95
N ASP A 55 35.78 13.35 8.04
CA ASP A 55 36.31 14.33 7.09
C ASP A 55 35.44 14.48 5.83
N SER A 56 34.71 13.43 5.45
CA SER A 56 33.88 13.40 4.25
C SER A 56 32.81 12.31 4.32
N CYS A 57 31.78 12.39 3.46
CA CYS A 57 30.82 11.30 3.27
C CYS A 57 31.49 10.01 2.77
N ASP A 58 32.47 10.13 1.90
CA ASP A 58 33.22 8.95 1.42
C ASP A 58 33.96 8.24 2.57
N SER A 59 34.59 8.98 3.51
CA SER A 59 35.24 8.36 4.68
C SER A 59 34.23 7.72 5.62
N LEU A 60 33.09 8.37 5.84
CA LEU A 60 31.99 7.83 6.65
C LEU A 60 31.47 6.51 6.06
N VAL A 61 31.14 6.49 4.77
CA VAL A 61 30.61 5.31 4.07
C VAL A 61 31.65 4.19 4.04
N ALA A 62 32.91 4.50 3.75
CA ALA A 62 33.99 3.51 3.76
C ALA A 62 34.25 2.90 5.16
N GLY A 63 33.96 3.66 6.22
CA GLY A 63 34.03 3.17 7.60
C GLY A 63 32.84 2.29 8.03
N ILE A 64 31.75 2.24 7.24
CA ILE A 64 30.53 1.54 7.59
C ILE A 64 30.30 0.32 6.68
N VAL A 65 30.48 0.49 5.37
CA VAL A 65 30.25 -0.57 4.38
C VAL A 65 31.43 -1.53 4.35
N PRO A 66 31.20 -2.84 4.51
CA PRO A 66 32.29 -3.81 4.44
C PRO A 66 33.04 -3.74 3.09
N PRO A 67 34.40 -3.64 3.08
CA PRO A 67 35.15 -3.52 1.84
C PRO A 67 34.90 -4.66 0.83
N SER A 68 34.51 -5.83 1.35
CA SER A 68 34.23 -7.01 0.52
C SER A 68 33.00 -6.88 -0.37
N ILE A 69 32.09 -5.97 -0.03
CA ILE A 69 30.83 -5.75 -0.77
C ILE A 69 30.72 -4.34 -1.35
N ALA A 70 31.64 -3.44 -1.02
CA ALA A 70 31.63 -2.07 -1.50
C ALA A 70 31.69 -2.01 -3.03
N ARG A 71 30.77 -1.26 -3.62
CA ARG A 71 30.74 -1.03 -5.06
C ARG A 71 31.85 -0.08 -5.48
N HIS A 72 32.63 -0.47 -6.48
CA HIS A 72 33.66 0.36 -7.09
C HIS A 72 33.17 0.90 -8.44
N GLY A 73 33.15 2.22 -8.58
CA GLY A 73 32.68 2.92 -9.78
C GLY A 73 31.19 3.33 -9.76
N GLY A 74 30.81 4.18 -10.71
CA GLY A 74 29.44 4.71 -10.84
C GLY A 74 28.45 3.68 -11.37
N MET A 75 27.17 3.93 -11.13
CA MET A 75 26.08 3.15 -11.73
C MET A 75 25.89 3.53 -13.19
N LYS A 76 25.60 2.55 -14.04
CA LYS A 76 25.33 2.75 -15.47
C LYS A 76 23.88 3.17 -15.70
N LEU A 77 23.49 4.30 -15.13
CA LEU A 77 22.22 4.95 -15.38
C LEU A 77 22.41 6.15 -16.33
N PRO A 78 21.34 6.60 -17.01
CA PRO A 78 21.38 7.87 -17.73
C PRO A 78 21.80 9.01 -16.80
N ALA A 79 22.48 10.01 -17.31
CA ALA A 79 22.80 11.23 -16.57
C ALA A 79 21.52 11.92 -16.09
N ALA A 80 21.58 12.60 -14.95
CA ALA A 80 20.48 13.37 -14.42
C ALA A 80 19.95 14.40 -15.44
N VAL A 81 18.67 14.73 -15.34
CA VAL A 81 18.04 15.80 -16.11
C VAL A 81 17.18 16.67 -15.19
N THR A 82 16.85 17.87 -15.66
CA THR A 82 15.94 18.78 -14.92
C THR A 82 14.53 18.20 -14.83
N GLU A 83 13.74 18.69 -13.87
CA GLU A 83 12.32 18.30 -13.71
C GLU A 83 11.53 18.50 -15.03
N ALA A 84 11.73 19.62 -15.70
CA ALA A 84 11.05 19.94 -16.96
C ALA A 84 11.41 18.93 -18.06
N ALA A 85 12.69 18.61 -18.22
CA ALA A 85 13.15 17.65 -19.23
C ALA A 85 12.67 16.22 -18.92
N ALA A 86 12.63 15.81 -17.65
CA ALA A 86 12.10 14.51 -17.27
C ALA A 86 10.59 14.38 -17.57
N LEU A 87 9.81 15.41 -17.27
CA LEU A 87 8.37 15.45 -17.60
C LEU A 87 8.15 15.39 -19.12
N GLU A 88 8.93 16.14 -19.91
CA GLU A 88 8.83 16.13 -21.39
C GLU A 88 9.18 14.74 -21.96
N GLU A 89 10.26 14.12 -21.47
CA GLU A 89 10.65 12.76 -21.86
C GLU A 89 9.55 11.75 -21.52
N LEU A 90 8.98 11.84 -20.31
CA LEU A 90 7.92 10.94 -19.89
C LEU A 90 6.60 11.18 -20.62
N GLU A 91 6.29 12.43 -21.01
CA GLU A 91 5.13 12.73 -21.85
C GLU A 91 5.29 12.12 -23.25
N ALA A 92 6.51 12.16 -23.81
CA ALA A 92 6.81 11.51 -25.09
C ALA A 92 6.68 9.97 -24.97
N ILE A 93 7.06 9.38 -23.84
CA ILE A 93 6.82 7.95 -23.54
C ILE A 93 5.32 7.66 -23.46
N ALA A 94 4.57 8.43 -22.68
CA ALA A 94 3.11 8.32 -22.58
C ALA A 94 2.44 8.47 -23.94
N GLY A 95 2.98 9.35 -24.80
CA GLY A 95 2.53 9.58 -26.17
C GLY A 95 2.56 8.34 -27.07
N ARG A 96 3.33 7.31 -26.73
CA ARG A 96 3.36 6.03 -27.45
C ARG A 96 2.19 5.12 -27.13
N ASN A 97 1.48 5.38 -26.04
CA ASN A 97 0.27 4.66 -25.70
C ASN A 97 -0.90 5.14 -26.58
N GLN A 98 -1.78 4.20 -26.96
CA GLN A 98 -3.00 4.48 -27.71
C GLN A 98 -4.20 4.34 -26.78
N LEU A 99 -4.77 5.46 -26.38
CA LEU A 99 -5.95 5.47 -25.52
C LEU A 99 -7.21 5.31 -26.37
N LEU A 100 -7.72 4.07 -26.48
CA LEU A 100 -9.01 3.75 -27.08
C LEU A 100 -10.10 3.65 -26.01
N ARG A 101 -11.34 3.87 -26.44
CA ARG A 101 -12.51 3.68 -25.57
C ARG A 101 -12.63 2.21 -25.17
N SER A 102 -12.53 1.90 -23.87
CA SER A 102 -12.57 0.52 -23.39
C SER A 102 -14.00 0.07 -23.07
N PHE A 103 -14.40 -1.06 -23.63
CA PHE A 103 -15.60 -1.83 -23.27
C PHE A 103 -15.21 -3.27 -22.92
N ILE A 104 -13.99 -3.49 -22.46
CA ILE A 104 -13.45 -4.80 -22.08
C ILE A 104 -14.10 -5.29 -20.77
N GLY A 105 -14.27 -4.42 -19.79
CA GLY A 105 -14.80 -4.79 -18.47
C GLY A 105 -13.83 -5.67 -17.68
N GLN A 106 -14.24 -6.89 -17.36
CA GLN A 106 -13.37 -7.86 -16.67
C GLN A 106 -12.78 -7.32 -15.36
N GLY A 107 -13.62 -6.62 -14.56
CA GLY A 107 -13.23 -6.05 -13.27
C GLY A 107 -12.58 -4.64 -13.34
N TYR A 108 -12.41 -4.08 -14.55
CA TYR A 108 -11.87 -2.73 -14.75
C TYR A 108 -12.82 -1.90 -15.60
N HIS A 109 -13.23 -0.74 -15.09
CA HIS A 109 -14.27 0.09 -15.67
C HIS A 109 -13.88 1.56 -15.67
N GLY A 110 -14.32 2.31 -16.66
CA GLY A 110 -14.21 3.77 -16.66
C GLY A 110 -15.07 4.37 -15.54
N THR A 111 -14.52 5.37 -14.88
CA THR A 111 -15.22 6.12 -13.82
C THR A 111 -14.79 7.57 -13.86
N HIS A 112 -15.60 8.47 -13.31
CA HIS A 112 -15.28 9.87 -13.17
C HIS A 112 -14.78 10.14 -11.74
N THR A 113 -13.48 10.42 -11.59
CA THR A 113 -12.96 10.93 -10.32
C THR A 113 -13.46 12.36 -10.12
N PRO A 114 -14.28 12.66 -9.08
CA PRO A 114 -14.69 14.05 -8.83
C PRO A 114 -13.48 14.94 -8.59
N GLY A 115 -13.47 16.16 -9.22
CA GLY A 115 -12.33 17.07 -9.15
C GLY A 115 -11.93 17.44 -7.73
N VAL A 116 -12.89 17.57 -6.82
CA VAL A 116 -12.63 17.85 -5.39
C VAL A 116 -11.90 16.70 -4.71
N ILE A 117 -12.14 15.45 -5.09
CA ILE A 117 -11.42 14.27 -4.59
C ILE A 117 -10.05 14.16 -5.23
N LEU A 118 -9.97 14.32 -6.55
CA LEU A 118 -8.71 14.26 -7.29
C LEU A 118 -7.68 15.23 -6.70
N ARG A 119 -8.02 16.52 -6.64
CA ARG A 119 -7.09 17.56 -6.20
C ARG A 119 -6.81 17.53 -4.69
N ASN A 120 -7.78 17.17 -3.87
CA ASN A 120 -7.64 17.30 -2.41
C ASN A 120 -7.32 15.98 -1.70
N ILE A 121 -7.18 14.87 -2.45
CA ILE A 121 -6.74 13.56 -1.91
C ILE A 121 -5.57 13.03 -2.75
N LEU A 122 -5.79 12.68 -4.04
CA LEU A 122 -4.73 12.07 -4.86
C LEU A 122 -3.56 13.01 -5.12
N GLU A 123 -3.81 14.30 -5.28
CA GLU A 123 -2.81 15.33 -5.53
C GLU A 123 -2.43 16.12 -4.26
N ASN A 124 -2.89 15.72 -3.08
CA ASN A 124 -2.64 16.42 -1.82
C ASN A 124 -1.66 15.66 -0.93
N PRO A 125 -0.47 16.23 -0.64
CA PRO A 125 0.56 15.58 0.18
C PRO A 125 0.10 15.24 1.59
N ALA A 126 -0.86 15.97 2.18
CA ALA A 126 -1.44 15.62 3.47
C ALA A 126 -2.06 14.21 3.51
N TRP A 127 -2.44 13.65 2.34
CA TRP A 127 -3.01 12.32 2.21
C TRP A 127 -2.00 11.31 1.68
N TYR A 128 -1.30 11.62 0.57
CA TYR A 128 -0.43 10.62 -0.06
C TYR A 128 0.92 10.45 0.63
N THR A 129 1.38 11.41 1.45
CA THR A 129 2.64 11.28 2.20
C THR A 129 2.47 10.73 3.61
N ALA A 130 1.25 10.43 4.03
CA ALA A 130 0.97 9.85 5.34
C ALA A 130 1.44 8.38 5.43
N TYR A 131 1.77 7.93 6.65
CA TYR A 131 2.11 6.53 6.92
C TYR A 131 0.89 5.71 7.35
N THR A 132 1.05 4.40 7.41
CA THR A 132 0.08 3.47 7.99
C THR A 132 -0.31 3.91 9.41
N PRO A 133 -1.62 3.91 9.75
CA PRO A 133 -2.10 4.52 10.98
C PRO A 133 -1.86 3.68 12.24
N TYR A 134 -0.61 3.24 12.49
CA TYR A 134 -0.25 2.53 13.71
C TYR A 134 -0.32 3.40 14.96
N GLN A 135 -0.08 4.71 14.82
CA GLN A 135 -0.22 5.68 15.90
C GLN A 135 -1.57 6.38 15.75
N ALA A 136 -2.53 5.91 16.53
CA ALA A 136 -3.93 6.29 16.40
C ALA A 136 -4.16 7.79 16.57
N GLU A 137 -3.48 8.42 17.54
CA GLU A 137 -3.73 9.80 17.95
C GLU A 137 -3.41 10.83 16.87
N ILE A 138 -2.55 10.48 15.91
CA ILE A 138 -2.15 11.35 14.78
C ILE A 138 -2.70 10.88 13.46
N SER A 139 -3.68 9.98 13.47
CA SER A 139 -4.20 9.31 12.28
C SER A 139 -5.74 9.26 12.26
N GLN A 140 -6.39 10.13 13.05
CA GLN A 140 -7.84 10.06 13.25
C GLN A 140 -8.62 10.37 11.98
N GLY A 141 -8.11 11.25 11.12
CA GLY A 141 -8.77 11.59 9.85
C GLY A 141 -8.70 10.44 8.84
N ARG A 142 -7.52 9.83 8.66
CA ARG A 142 -7.36 8.63 7.80
C ARG A 142 -8.21 7.47 8.29
N MET A 143 -8.21 7.25 9.60
CA MET A 143 -9.01 6.18 10.19
C MET A 143 -10.51 6.41 10.03
N GLU A 144 -10.98 7.65 10.14
CA GLU A 144 -12.39 7.99 9.86
C GLU A 144 -12.75 7.67 8.41
N ALA A 145 -11.88 8.05 7.45
CA ALA A 145 -12.08 7.72 6.05
C ALA A 145 -12.11 6.19 5.80
N LEU A 146 -11.28 5.42 6.50
CA LEU A 146 -11.26 3.96 6.43
C LEU A 146 -12.49 3.31 7.09
N VAL A 147 -13.01 3.89 8.17
CA VAL A 147 -14.28 3.45 8.77
C VAL A 147 -15.44 3.73 7.81
N ASN A 148 -15.43 4.86 7.10
CA ASN A 148 -16.39 5.12 6.02
C ASN A 148 -16.30 4.03 4.93
N PHE A 149 -15.08 3.66 4.53
CA PHE A 149 -14.85 2.56 3.57
C PHE A 149 -15.41 1.23 4.07
N GLN A 150 -15.10 0.83 5.30
CA GLN A 150 -15.62 -0.41 5.89
C GLN A 150 -17.14 -0.42 5.95
N THR A 151 -17.74 0.69 6.39
CA THR A 151 -19.20 0.84 6.46
C THR A 151 -19.84 0.75 5.09
N MET A 152 -19.26 1.43 4.09
CA MET A 152 -19.71 1.35 2.70
C MET A 152 -19.70 -0.09 2.18
N VAL A 153 -18.63 -0.82 2.41
CA VAL A 153 -18.50 -2.22 1.97
C VAL A 153 -19.50 -3.11 2.70
N CYS A 154 -19.64 -2.98 4.03
CA CYS A 154 -20.63 -3.73 4.80
C CYS A 154 -22.06 -3.49 4.30
N ASP A 155 -22.44 -2.23 4.11
CA ASP A 155 -23.76 -1.85 3.66
C ASP A 155 -24.09 -2.37 2.26
N LEU A 156 -23.12 -2.26 1.33
CA LEU A 156 -23.32 -2.71 -0.05
C LEU A 156 -23.36 -4.24 -0.17
N THR A 157 -22.50 -4.95 0.56
CA THR A 157 -22.42 -6.42 0.52
C THR A 157 -23.43 -7.13 1.41
N GLY A 158 -24.05 -6.43 2.36
CA GLY A 158 -24.91 -7.01 3.40
C GLY A 158 -24.13 -7.81 4.45
N MET A 159 -22.82 -7.63 4.55
CA MET A 159 -21.96 -8.35 5.48
C MET A 159 -21.74 -7.55 6.76
N PRO A 160 -21.60 -8.21 7.94
CA PRO A 160 -21.49 -7.50 9.21
C PRO A 160 -20.14 -6.86 9.47
N ILE A 161 -19.07 -7.28 8.78
CA ILE A 161 -17.73 -6.77 8.97
C ILE A 161 -16.95 -6.78 7.67
N ALA A 162 -16.16 -5.71 7.44
CA ALA A 162 -15.26 -5.57 6.31
C ALA A 162 -13.91 -5.00 6.77
N ASN A 163 -12.84 -5.35 6.06
CA ASN A 163 -11.50 -4.80 6.31
C ASN A 163 -11.31 -3.41 5.70
N ALA A 164 -10.18 -2.78 6.02
CA ALA A 164 -9.85 -1.42 5.58
C ALA A 164 -9.28 -1.33 4.16
N SER A 165 -8.81 -2.39 3.57
CA SER A 165 -8.51 -2.66 2.15
C SER A 165 -7.68 -3.93 1.97
N LEU A 166 -7.64 -4.46 0.75
CA LEU A 166 -6.67 -5.44 0.24
C LEU A 166 -6.07 -4.94 -1.08
N LEU A 167 -5.27 -5.80 -1.74
CA LEU A 167 -4.42 -5.39 -2.87
C LEU A 167 -5.19 -5.29 -4.19
N ASP A 168 -5.91 -6.35 -4.58
CA ASP A 168 -6.80 -6.43 -5.74
C ASP A 168 -7.83 -7.56 -5.56
N GLU A 169 -8.83 -7.66 -6.46
CA GLU A 169 -9.88 -8.69 -6.35
C GLU A 169 -9.32 -10.11 -6.38
N ALA A 170 -8.38 -10.38 -7.26
CA ALA A 170 -7.83 -11.73 -7.43
C ALA A 170 -7.07 -12.20 -6.18
N THR A 171 -6.27 -11.33 -5.59
CA THR A 171 -5.58 -11.62 -4.32
C THR A 171 -6.54 -11.68 -3.14
N ALA A 172 -7.61 -10.87 -3.14
CA ALA A 172 -8.67 -10.96 -2.13
C ALA A 172 -9.42 -12.29 -2.21
N ALA A 173 -9.71 -12.79 -3.42
CA ALA A 173 -10.30 -14.11 -3.64
C ALA A 173 -9.35 -15.24 -3.17
N ALA A 174 -8.04 -15.10 -3.39
CA ALA A 174 -7.04 -16.04 -2.88
C ALA A 174 -6.95 -16.03 -1.34
N GLU A 175 -7.08 -14.86 -0.71
CA GLU A 175 -7.21 -14.77 0.75
C GLU A 175 -8.53 -15.39 1.26
N ALA A 176 -9.63 -15.28 0.50
CA ALA A 176 -10.90 -15.93 0.83
C ALA A 176 -10.77 -17.46 0.80
N MET A 177 -10.10 -18.02 -0.22
CA MET A 177 -9.78 -19.44 -0.30
C MET A 177 -8.96 -19.92 0.91
N THR A 178 -7.91 -19.18 1.28
CA THR A 178 -7.06 -19.54 2.42
C THR A 178 -7.79 -19.39 3.75
N LEU A 179 -8.66 -18.39 3.91
CA LEU A 179 -9.51 -18.24 5.08
C LEU A 179 -10.52 -19.40 5.17
N ALA A 180 -11.21 -19.72 4.08
CA ALA A 180 -12.13 -20.85 4.00
C ALA A 180 -11.42 -22.17 4.42
N ARG A 181 -10.19 -22.40 3.97
CA ARG A 181 -9.41 -23.59 4.36
C ARG A 181 -9.07 -23.61 5.85
N ARG A 182 -8.70 -22.46 6.44
CA ARG A 182 -8.38 -22.35 7.89
C ARG A 182 -9.59 -22.55 8.79
N THR A 183 -10.76 -22.14 8.34
CA THR A 183 -12.00 -22.20 9.14
C THR A 183 -12.79 -23.48 8.90
N SER A 184 -12.53 -24.22 7.83
CA SER A 184 -13.13 -25.51 7.54
C SER A 184 -12.67 -26.56 8.53
N THR A 185 -13.62 -27.35 9.03
CA THR A 185 -13.36 -28.54 9.87
C THR A 185 -13.12 -29.80 9.05
N GLY A 186 -13.41 -29.76 7.74
CA GLY A 186 -13.24 -30.86 6.81
C GLY A 186 -11.79 -31.15 6.43
N THR A 187 -11.50 -32.36 5.96
CA THR A 187 -10.18 -32.80 5.51
C THR A 187 -9.95 -32.55 4.01
N SER A 188 -10.99 -32.18 3.26
CA SER A 188 -10.88 -31.92 1.84
C SER A 188 -9.86 -30.83 1.53
N ARG A 189 -9.11 -31.01 0.44
CA ARG A 189 -8.19 -30.02 -0.12
C ARG A 189 -8.72 -29.37 -1.41
N VAL A 190 -9.96 -29.66 -1.77
CA VAL A 190 -10.58 -29.14 -2.99
C VAL A 190 -11.28 -27.82 -2.71
N PHE A 191 -11.00 -26.82 -3.55
CA PHE A 191 -11.70 -25.55 -3.65
C PHE A 191 -12.34 -25.45 -5.02
N LEU A 192 -13.63 -25.23 -5.08
CA LEU A 192 -14.35 -25.11 -6.34
C LEU A 192 -14.43 -23.65 -6.77
N ALA A 193 -14.16 -23.35 -8.03
CA ALA A 193 -14.29 -22.01 -8.58
C ALA A 193 -15.15 -22.04 -9.85
N ASP A 194 -16.14 -21.16 -9.94
CA ASP A 194 -16.96 -21.01 -11.13
C ASP A 194 -16.07 -20.55 -12.30
N ARG A 195 -16.15 -21.24 -13.44
CA ARG A 195 -15.42 -20.86 -14.66
C ARG A 195 -15.76 -19.46 -15.17
N ARG A 196 -16.86 -18.88 -14.70
CA ARG A 196 -17.31 -17.52 -15.00
C ARG A 196 -16.85 -16.49 -13.97
N CYS A 197 -15.90 -16.82 -13.09
CA CYS A 197 -15.08 -15.83 -12.41
C CYS A 197 -14.17 -15.12 -13.42
N HIS A 198 -13.65 -13.96 -13.06
CA HIS A 198 -12.68 -13.28 -13.94
C HIS A 198 -11.44 -14.16 -14.15
N PRO A 199 -10.91 -14.27 -15.39
CA PRO A 199 -9.78 -15.16 -15.70
C PRO A 199 -8.55 -14.88 -14.82
N GLN A 200 -8.21 -13.61 -14.58
CA GLN A 200 -7.10 -13.23 -13.72
C GLN A 200 -7.32 -13.67 -12.27
N THR A 201 -8.56 -13.69 -11.78
CA THR A 201 -8.90 -14.20 -10.45
C THR A 201 -8.64 -15.69 -10.34
N LEU A 202 -9.04 -16.47 -11.35
CA LEU A 202 -8.79 -17.91 -11.43
C LEU A 202 -7.29 -18.21 -11.49
N GLU A 203 -6.53 -17.42 -12.25
CA GLU A 203 -5.09 -17.59 -12.40
C GLU A 203 -4.34 -17.34 -11.06
N VAL A 204 -4.67 -16.28 -10.34
CA VAL A 204 -4.07 -15.98 -9.02
C VAL A 204 -4.48 -17.04 -7.98
N LEU A 205 -5.72 -17.52 -8.00
CA LEU A 205 -6.17 -18.63 -7.16
C LEU A 205 -5.31 -19.88 -7.34
N GLN A 206 -5.06 -20.28 -8.60
CA GLN A 206 -4.22 -21.44 -8.93
C GLN A 206 -2.79 -21.25 -8.43
N THR A 207 -2.21 -20.07 -8.65
CA THR A 207 -0.86 -19.73 -8.16
C THR A 207 -0.79 -19.82 -6.62
N ARG A 208 -1.79 -19.30 -5.92
CA ARG A 208 -1.84 -19.30 -4.45
C ARG A 208 -2.08 -20.72 -3.88
N ALA A 209 -2.87 -21.53 -4.56
CA ALA A 209 -3.26 -22.87 -4.14
C ALA A 209 -2.10 -23.88 -4.22
N LEU A 210 -1.30 -23.79 -5.29
CA LEU A 210 -0.26 -24.76 -5.62
C LEU A 210 0.71 -25.05 -4.47
N PRO A 211 1.37 -24.07 -3.84
CA PRO A 211 2.34 -24.32 -2.76
C PRO A 211 1.71 -24.86 -1.49
N LEU A 212 0.40 -24.66 -1.31
CA LEU A 212 -0.37 -25.13 -0.14
C LEU A 212 -0.97 -26.50 -0.32
N GLY A 213 -0.80 -27.11 -1.51
CA GLY A 213 -1.41 -28.39 -1.87
C GLY A 213 -2.93 -28.33 -1.88
N ILE A 214 -3.50 -27.19 -2.22
CA ILE A 214 -4.94 -27.00 -2.48
C ILE A 214 -5.18 -27.30 -3.96
N GLU A 215 -6.20 -28.11 -4.24
CA GLU A 215 -6.68 -28.38 -5.58
C GLU A 215 -7.81 -27.40 -5.93
N VAL A 216 -7.58 -26.53 -6.92
CA VAL A 216 -8.61 -25.63 -7.45
C VAL A 216 -9.26 -26.28 -8.66
N VAL A 217 -10.52 -26.69 -8.51
CA VAL A 217 -11.32 -27.28 -9.60
C VAL A 217 -12.20 -26.18 -10.21
N VAL A 218 -11.95 -25.87 -11.48
CA VAL A 218 -12.65 -24.82 -12.21
C VAL A 218 -13.71 -25.43 -13.15
N GLY A 219 -14.95 -24.97 -13.03
CA GLY A 219 -16.05 -25.45 -13.87
C GLY A 219 -17.41 -24.87 -13.49
N ASP A 220 -18.49 -25.48 -13.93
CA ASP A 220 -19.85 -25.14 -13.48
C ASP A 220 -20.04 -25.65 -12.05
N VAL A 221 -20.17 -24.73 -11.08
CA VAL A 221 -20.14 -25.06 -9.66
C VAL A 221 -21.26 -26.03 -9.23
N GLY A 222 -22.45 -25.93 -9.80
CA GLY A 222 -23.57 -26.82 -9.45
C GLY A 222 -23.23 -28.32 -9.64
N PRO A 223 -22.84 -28.75 -10.83
CA PRO A 223 -22.36 -30.13 -11.11
C PRO A 223 -21.13 -30.49 -10.26
N LEU A 224 -20.12 -29.59 -10.19
CA LEU A 224 -18.90 -29.88 -9.45
C LEU A 224 -19.18 -30.11 -7.95
N LEU A 225 -20.10 -29.37 -7.38
CA LEU A 225 -20.48 -29.53 -5.97
C LEU A 225 -21.15 -30.90 -5.70
N ALA A 226 -21.81 -31.48 -6.69
CA ALA A 226 -22.36 -32.85 -6.57
C ALA A 226 -21.25 -33.92 -6.63
N GLU A 227 -20.19 -33.69 -7.38
CA GLU A 227 -19.12 -34.67 -7.65
C GLU A 227 -17.97 -34.62 -6.63
N HIS A 228 -17.74 -33.46 -5.99
CA HIS A 228 -16.58 -33.24 -5.10
C HIS A 228 -16.99 -32.91 -3.67
N ASP A 229 -16.24 -33.44 -2.72
CA ASP A 229 -16.16 -32.87 -1.38
C ASP A 229 -15.19 -31.69 -1.42
N CYS A 230 -15.63 -30.51 -0.95
CA CYS A 230 -14.83 -29.28 -0.98
C CYS A 230 -14.90 -28.55 0.38
N PHE A 231 -13.91 -27.71 0.64
CA PHE A 231 -13.92 -26.83 1.81
C PHE A 231 -14.47 -25.44 1.52
N GLY A 232 -14.57 -25.08 0.24
CA GLY A 232 -15.08 -23.77 -0.16
C GLY A 232 -15.38 -23.69 -1.65
N VAL A 233 -16.15 -22.68 -2.00
CA VAL A 233 -16.65 -22.41 -3.35
C VAL A 233 -16.51 -20.91 -3.63
N LEU A 234 -16.07 -20.54 -4.85
CA LEU A 234 -16.06 -19.15 -5.31
C LEU A 234 -16.99 -18.99 -6.51
N VAL A 235 -17.84 -17.96 -6.48
CA VAL A 235 -18.65 -17.50 -7.62
C VAL A 235 -18.43 -16.01 -7.85
N GLN A 236 -18.74 -15.53 -9.07
CA GLN A 236 -18.67 -14.13 -9.47
C GLN A 236 -20.07 -13.54 -9.65
N TYR A 237 -20.33 -12.32 -9.13
CA TYR A 237 -21.65 -11.70 -9.14
C TYR A 237 -21.57 -10.17 -9.44
N PRO A 238 -21.96 -9.72 -10.66
CA PRO A 238 -22.24 -10.50 -11.87
C PRO A 238 -21.06 -11.30 -12.39
N THR A 239 -21.32 -12.30 -13.22
CA THR A 239 -20.27 -13.16 -13.82
C THR A 239 -19.40 -12.40 -14.81
N THR A 240 -18.24 -12.97 -15.18
CA THR A 240 -17.29 -12.33 -16.12
C THR A 240 -17.85 -12.12 -17.52
N ASP A 241 -18.87 -12.89 -17.92
CA ASP A 241 -19.60 -12.78 -19.18
C ASP A 241 -20.88 -11.92 -19.06
N GLY A 242 -21.11 -11.33 -17.86
CA GLY A 242 -22.16 -10.38 -17.58
C GLY A 242 -23.47 -10.96 -17.09
N ALA A 243 -23.57 -12.27 -16.88
CA ALA A 243 -24.80 -12.86 -16.39
C ALA A 243 -25.08 -12.52 -14.92
N VAL A 244 -26.34 -12.21 -14.60
CA VAL A 244 -26.81 -12.04 -13.24
C VAL A 244 -27.62 -13.29 -12.85
N GLU A 245 -27.13 -14.05 -11.88
CA GLU A 245 -27.71 -15.33 -11.49
C GLU A 245 -28.19 -15.36 -10.04
N ASP A 246 -29.14 -16.24 -9.76
CA ASP A 246 -29.65 -16.48 -8.41
C ASP A 246 -28.82 -17.59 -7.71
N HIS A 247 -28.01 -17.19 -6.74
CA HIS A 247 -27.15 -18.10 -6.00
C HIS A 247 -27.75 -18.61 -4.67
N ARG A 248 -29.01 -18.30 -4.33
CA ARG A 248 -29.65 -18.73 -3.06
C ARG A 248 -29.68 -20.25 -2.91
N GLY A 249 -29.99 -20.95 -3.98
CA GLY A 249 -29.98 -22.42 -4.00
C GLY A 249 -28.57 -23.00 -3.85
N LEU A 250 -27.59 -22.34 -4.42
CA LEU A 250 -26.18 -22.74 -4.29
C LEU A 250 -25.68 -22.58 -2.86
N ALA A 251 -26.00 -21.45 -2.19
CA ALA A 251 -25.62 -21.21 -0.80
C ALA A 251 -26.08 -22.36 0.12
N ALA A 252 -27.34 -22.76 0.04
CA ALA A 252 -27.87 -23.89 0.79
C ALA A 252 -27.14 -25.21 0.51
N ALA A 253 -26.81 -25.48 -0.76
CA ALA A 253 -26.08 -26.71 -1.15
C ALA A 253 -24.61 -26.72 -0.66
N VAL A 254 -23.92 -25.57 -0.68
CA VAL A 254 -22.56 -25.40 -0.17
C VAL A 254 -22.53 -25.62 1.35
N HIS A 255 -23.47 -25.02 2.08
CA HIS A 255 -23.56 -25.16 3.53
C HIS A 255 -23.95 -26.59 3.96
N ALA A 256 -24.74 -27.32 3.17
CA ALA A 256 -25.04 -28.71 3.42
C ALA A 256 -23.78 -29.61 3.43
N LYS A 257 -22.73 -29.19 2.70
CA LYS A 257 -21.39 -29.82 2.71
C LYS A 257 -20.44 -29.25 3.77
N GLN A 258 -20.90 -28.33 4.62
CA GLN A 258 -20.07 -27.61 5.60
C GLN A 258 -18.90 -26.83 4.92
N ALA A 259 -19.08 -26.45 3.66
CA ALA A 259 -18.14 -25.63 2.90
C ALA A 259 -18.48 -24.14 3.01
N VAL A 260 -17.50 -23.29 2.72
CA VAL A 260 -17.61 -21.82 2.77
C VAL A 260 -17.96 -21.28 1.38
N LEU A 261 -19.01 -20.44 1.31
CA LEU A 261 -19.38 -19.75 0.07
C LEU A 261 -18.69 -18.38 0.00
N CYS A 262 -17.79 -18.24 -0.97
CA CYS A 262 -17.12 -16.99 -1.31
C CYS A 262 -17.76 -16.38 -2.57
N VAL A 263 -17.97 -15.06 -2.56
CA VAL A 263 -18.55 -14.33 -3.70
C VAL A 263 -17.63 -13.18 -4.08
N ALA A 264 -17.16 -13.15 -5.32
CA ALA A 264 -16.51 -11.97 -5.89
C ALA A 264 -17.61 -11.07 -6.47
N ALA A 265 -17.75 -9.83 -6.00
CA ALA A 265 -18.90 -8.98 -6.29
C ALA A 265 -18.53 -7.57 -6.72
N ASP A 266 -19.31 -7.01 -7.64
CA ASP A 266 -19.21 -5.62 -8.08
C ASP A 266 -20.08 -4.72 -7.19
N LEU A 267 -19.46 -3.80 -6.44
CA LEU A 267 -20.18 -2.91 -5.51
C LEU A 267 -21.16 -1.96 -6.18
N LEU A 268 -20.92 -1.52 -7.42
CA LEU A 268 -21.87 -0.67 -8.12
C LEU A 268 -23.13 -1.47 -8.51
N ALA A 269 -22.96 -2.70 -8.97
CA ALA A 269 -24.05 -3.62 -9.26
C ALA A 269 -24.88 -3.88 -7.99
N LEU A 270 -24.25 -4.02 -6.82
CA LEU A 270 -24.90 -4.24 -5.54
C LEU A 270 -25.77 -3.05 -5.05
N THR A 271 -25.68 -1.89 -5.67
CA THR A 271 -26.64 -0.82 -5.42
C THR A 271 -28.04 -1.14 -5.97
N LEU A 272 -28.13 -2.04 -6.96
CA LEU A 272 -29.38 -2.48 -7.62
C LEU A 272 -29.70 -3.96 -7.40
N LEU A 273 -28.68 -4.79 -7.12
CA LEU A 273 -28.81 -6.24 -6.92
C LEU A 273 -28.89 -6.59 -5.43
N ALA A 274 -29.63 -7.64 -5.10
CA ALA A 274 -29.69 -8.19 -3.75
C ALA A 274 -28.27 -8.55 -3.28
N PRO A 275 -27.82 -8.03 -2.12
CA PRO A 275 -26.44 -8.21 -1.67
C PRO A 275 -26.17 -9.66 -1.23
N PRO A 276 -24.95 -10.17 -1.42
CA PRO A 276 -24.61 -11.54 -1.08
C PRO A 276 -24.87 -11.93 0.37
N GLY A 277 -24.71 -10.99 1.31
CA GLY A 277 -25.00 -11.25 2.72
C GLY A 277 -26.47 -11.59 3.00
N GLU A 278 -27.41 -11.14 2.18
CA GLU A 278 -28.84 -11.42 2.34
C GLU A 278 -29.26 -12.80 1.82
N TRP A 279 -28.41 -13.45 1.04
CA TRP A 279 -28.64 -14.82 0.54
C TRP A 279 -27.55 -15.81 1.00
N ASP A 280 -27.04 -15.56 2.22
CA ASP A 280 -26.18 -16.46 2.98
C ASP A 280 -24.77 -16.68 2.42
N ALA A 281 -24.18 -15.73 1.70
CA ALA A 281 -22.74 -15.75 1.46
C ALA A 281 -21.96 -15.69 2.78
N ASP A 282 -20.81 -16.34 2.84
CA ASP A 282 -19.94 -16.35 4.02
C ASP A 282 -18.85 -15.28 3.92
N ILE A 283 -18.33 -15.09 2.71
CA ILE A 283 -17.26 -14.14 2.39
C ILE A 283 -17.64 -13.42 1.09
N VAL A 284 -17.47 -12.11 1.07
CA VAL A 284 -17.63 -11.29 -0.13
C VAL A 284 -16.35 -10.50 -0.37
N VAL A 285 -15.79 -10.65 -1.56
CA VAL A 285 -14.59 -9.93 -2.00
C VAL A 285 -14.88 -9.16 -3.29
N GLY A 286 -14.01 -8.27 -3.68
CA GLY A 286 -14.12 -7.54 -4.92
C GLY A 286 -13.19 -6.34 -4.96
N THR A 287 -13.37 -5.50 -5.98
CA THR A 287 -12.63 -4.25 -6.14
C THR A 287 -13.53 -3.04 -5.99
N THR A 288 -12.98 -1.93 -5.48
CA THR A 288 -13.63 -0.62 -5.46
C THR A 288 -13.14 0.28 -6.59
N GLN A 289 -12.48 -0.26 -7.60
CA GLN A 289 -11.87 0.51 -8.69
C GLN A 289 -12.86 1.50 -9.33
N ARG A 290 -14.08 1.06 -9.63
CA ARG A 290 -15.08 1.91 -10.27
C ARG A 290 -15.73 2.95 -9.33
N PHE A 291 -15.24 3.10 -8.10
CA PHE A 291 -15.59 4.17 -7.16
C PHE A 291 -14.51 5.28 -7.19
N GLY A 292 -14.35 5.91 -8.37
CA GLY A 292 -13.53 7.07 -8.56
C GLY A 292 -12.03 6.82 -8.82
N MET A 293 -11.58 5.57 -8.93
CA MET A 293 -10.20 5.27 -9.32
C MET A 293 -10.13 4.95 -10.82
N PRO A 294 -9.21 5.56 -11.59
CA PRO A 294 -9.03 5.22 -12.99
C PRO A 294 -8.56 3.78 -13.17
N MET A 295 -8.72 3.21 -14.37
CA MET A 295 -8.26 1.83 -14.69
C MET A 295 -6.75 1.66 -14.57
N ALA A 296 -5.98 2.67 -14.90
CA ALA A 296 -4.56 2.84 -14.60
C ALA A 296 -3.68 1.63 -14.99
N CYS A 297 -3.99 1.00 -16.12
CA CYS A 297 -3.32 -0.21 -16.60
C CYS A 297 -3.26 -1.35 -15.55
N GLY A 298 -4.22 -1.39 -14.63
CA GLY A 298 -4.34 -2.41 -13.60
C GLY A 298 -4.31 -1.95 -12.14
N GLY A 299 -3.90 -0.74 -11.88
CA GLY A 299 -3.87 -0.22 -10.53
C GLY A 299 -3.02 1.03 -10.34
N PRO A 300 -3.12 1.67 -9.15
CA PRO A 300 -3.67 1.13 -7.91
C PRO A 300 -5.20 1.27 -7.79
N HIS A 301 -5.80 0.30 -7.11
CA HIS A 301 -7.18 0.37 -6.66
C HIS A 301 -7.33 -0.49 -5.39
N ALA A 302 -8.30 -0.17 -4.52
CA ALA A 302 -8.51 -0.95 -3.32
C ALA A 302 -9.45 -2.14 -3.59
N ALA A 303 -9.02 -3.34 -3.21
CA ALA A 303 -9.92 -4.45 -3.00
C ALA A 303 -10.52 -4.40 -1.60
N PHE A 304 -11.62 -5.10 -1.43
CA PHE A 304 -12.29 -5.29 -0.14
C PHE A 304 -12.44 -6.77 0.20
N PHE A 305 -12.60 -7.02 1.47
CA PHE A 305 -12.91 -8.32 2.02
C PHE A 305 -13.94 -8.15 3.13
N ALA A 306 -15.13 -8.69 2.95
CA ALA A 306 -16.19 -8.68 3.94
C ALA A 306 -16.58 -10.11 4.29
N CYS A 307 -16.94 -10.37 5.55
CA CYS A 307 -17.26 -11.71 6.00
C CYS A 307 -18.26 -11.73 7.16
N ARG A 308 -18.76 -12.93 7.48
CA ARG A 308 -19.57 -13.16 8.67
C ARG A 308 -18.76 -12.87 9.94
N ASP A 309 -19.43 -12.45 10.99
CA ASP A 309 -18.79 -12.11 12.28
C ASP A 309 -17.94 -13.26 12.85
N ALA A 310 -18.35 -14.50 12.62
CA ALA A 310 -17.60 -15.68 13.04
C ALA A 310 -16.17 -15.74 12.49
N PHE A 311 -15.90 -15.11 11.35
CA PHE A 311 -14.60 -15.12 10.66
C PHE A 311 -13.70 -13.93 10.98
N LYS A 312 -14.17 -12.94 11.75
CA LYS A 312 -13.44 -11.70 12.02
C LYS A 312 -12.01 -11.89 12.56
N ARG A 313 -11.76 -12.96 13.33
CA ARG A 313 -10.43 -13.28 13.85
C ARG A 313 -9.49 -13.91 12.82
N SER A 314 -10.00 -14.30 11.67
CA SER A 314 -9.25 -14.84 10.53
C SER A 314 -9.24 -13.89 9.32
N LEU A 315 -9.89 -12.74 9.41
CA LEU A 315 -9.97 -11.71 8.37
C LEU A 315 -8.57 -11.23 7.98
N PRO A 316 -8.17 -11.24 6.69
CA PRO A 316 -6.90 -10.68 6.23
C PRO A 316 -6.95 -9.15 6.20
N GLY A 317 -5.77 -8.52 6.20
CA GLY A 317 -5.65 -7.07 6.16
C GLY A 317 -6.02 -6.37 7.47
N ARG A 318 -5.96 -5.04 7.46
CA ARG A 318 -6.24 -4.23 8.64
C ARG A 318 -7.72 -4.03 8.87
N LEU A 319 -8.05 -3.80 10.12
CA LEU A 319 -9.39 -3.47 10.57
C LEU A 319 -9.32 -2.23 11.45
N VAL A 320 -10.05 -1.18 11.09
CA VAL A 320 -10.20 0.01 11.93
C VAL A 320 -11.41 -0.19 12.84
N GLY A 321 -11.21 0.08 14.12
CA GLY A 321 -12.25 0.04 15.12
C GLY A 321 -12.35 1.35 15.89
N VAL A 322 -13.42 1.48 16.64
CA VAL A 322 -13.71 2.62 17.52
C VAL A 322 -13.38 2.23 18.96
N SER A 323 -12.75 3.14 19.67
CA SER A 323 -12.47 3.09 21.11
C SER A 323 -12.81 4.43 21.74
N ILE A 324 -12.26 4.69 22.90
CA ILE A 324 -12.31 6.00 23.59
C ILE A 324 -10.89 6.50 23.87
N ASP A 325 -10.73 7.80 23.97
CA ASP A 325 -9.50 8.41 24.48
C ASP A 325 -9.49 8.49 26.01
N ALA A 326 -8.37 8.96 26.57
CA ALA A 326 -8.20 9.14 28.03
C ALA A 326 -9.25 10.08 28.67
N HIS A 327 -10.02 10.82 27.86
CA HIS A 327 -11.10 11.71 28.31
C HIS A 327 -12.50 11.13 28.06
N GLY A 328 -12.59 9.86 27.62
CA GLY A 328 -13.85 9.15 27.34
C GLY A 328 -14.50 9.55 26.01
N ARG A 329 -13.82 10.28 25.12
CA ARG A 329 -14.33 10.67 23.80
C ARG A 329 -14.05 9.58 22.77
N PRO A 330 -14.93 9.37 21.77
CA PRO A 330 -14.68 8.43 20.71
C PRO A 330 -13.33 8.68 20.02
N ALA A 331 -12.59 7.61 19.74
CA ALA A 331 -11.31 7.65 19.05
C ALA A 331 -11.13 6.39 18.19
N TYR A 332 -10.63 6.57 16.96
CA TYR A 332 -10.37 5.46 16.05
C TYR A 332 -9.01 4.82 16.35
N ARG A 333 -8.92 3.52 16.08
CA ARG A 333 -7.70 2.73 16.23
C ARG A 333 -7.68 1.52 15.30
N LEU A 334 -6.52 0.91 15.09
CA LEU A 334 -6.45 -0.41 14.46
C LEU A 334 -6.94 -1.47 15.46
N ALA A 335 -7.89 -2.32 15.04
CA ALA A 335 -8.51 -3.36 15.87
C ALA A 335 -7.95 -4.75 15.55
N LEU A 336 -8.02 -5.67 16.50
CA LEU A 336 -7.62 -7.08 16.36
C LEU A 336 -6.19 -7.26 15.79
N GLN A 337 -5.24 -6.39 16.15
CA GLN A 337 -3.86 -6.41 15.64
C GLN A 337 -3.13 -7.72 15.93
N THR A 338 -3.56 -8.49 16.93
CA THR A 338 -2.95 -9.78 17.31
C THR A 338 -3.00 -10.84 16.20
N ARG A 339 -3.76 -10.64 15.12
CA ARG A 339 -3.80 -11.54 13.95
C ARG A 339 -2.83 -11.12 12.85
N GLU A 340 -2.23 -9.92 12.93
CA GLU A 340 -1.35 -9.37 11.91
C GLU A 340 0.10 -9.89 12.02
N GLN A 341 0.85 -9.83 10.92
CA GLN A 341 2.19 -10.42 10.80
C GLN A 341 3.23 -9.78 11.73
N HIS A 342 3.11 -8.50 12.09
CA HIS A 342 4.04 -7.82 13.00
C HIS A 342 3.94 -8.32 14.45
N ILE A 343 2.86 -9.04 14.80
CA ILE A 343 2.67 -9.65 16.12
C ILE A 343 2.79 -11.17 16.06
N ARG A 344 2.10 -11.80 15.12
CA ARG A 344 1.99 -13.27 15.04
C ARG A 344 3.08 -13.93 14.20
N ARG A 345 3.82 -13.20 13.37
CA ARG A 345 4.88 -13.72 12.50
C ARG A 345 4.38 -14.89 11.64
N GLU A 346 4.99 -16.08 11.77
CA GLU A 346 4.59 -17.30 11.06
C GLU A 346 3.15 -17.77 11.35
N LYS A 347 2.53 -17.31 12.42
CA LYS A 347 1.13 -17.63 12.79
C LYS A 347 0.13 -16.56 12.34
N ALA A 348 0.57 -15.58 11.56
CA ALA A 348 -0.30 -14.55 11.03
C ALA A 348 -1.34 -15.11 10.04
N THR A 349 -2.45 -14.41 9.88
CA THR A 349 -3.51 -14.81 8.94
C THR A 349 -3.13 -14.53 7.48
N SER A 350 -2.24 -13.56 7.25
CA SER A 350 -1.74 -13.14 5.94
C SER A 350 -0.39 -12.44 6.10
N ASN A 351 0.38 -12.32 5.02
CA ASN A 351 1.62 -11.53 5.00
C ASN A 351 1.40 -10.05 4.66
N ILE A 352 0.18 -9.61 4.36
CA ILE A 352 -0.13 -8.25 3.92
C ILE A 352 0.30 -7.23 4.98
N CYS A 353 1.15 -6.27 4.58
CA CYS A 353 1.59 -5.13 5.37
C CYS A 353 1.13 -3.81 4.72
N THR A 354 1.69 -3.45 3.57
CA THR A 354 1.16 -2.38 2.72
C THR A 354 -0.04 -2.90 1.95
N ALA A 355 -1.17 -2.18 2.04
CA ALA A 355 -2.42 -2.48 1.33
C ALA A 355 -2.68 -1.42 0.24
N GLN A 356 -3.92 -0.92 0.12
CA GLN A 356 -4.32 0.10 -0.86
C GLN A 356 -5.11 1.22 -0.15
N VAL A 357 -4.50 1.84 0.87
CA VAL A 357 -5.21 2.77 1.76
C VAL A 357 -5.65 4.04 1.04
N LEU A 358 -4.77 4.69 0.27
CA LEU A 358 -5.14 5.90 -0.48
C LEU A 358 -6.27 5.63 -1.48
N PRO A 359 -6.25 4.55 -2.30
CA PRO A 359 -7.39 4.16 -3.13
C PRO A 359 -8.68 3.87 -2.33
N ALA A 360 -8.57 3.28 -1.13
CA ALA A 360 -9.73 3.06 -0.27
C ALA A 360 -10.32 4.38 0.25
N VAL A 361 -9.47 5.34 0.58
CA VAL A 361 -9.91 6.71 0.94
C VAL A 361 -10.64 7.36 -0.23
N VAL A 362 -10.10 7.28 -1.45
CA VAL A 362 -10.78 7.79 -2.66
C VAL A 362 -12.15 7.14 -2.84
N ALA A 363 -12.23 5.81 -2.74
CA ALA A 363 -13.48 5.08 -2.91
C ALA A 363 -14.52 5.44 -1.84
N SER A 364 -14.10 5.60 -0.58
CA SER A 364 -14.97 6.03 0.50
C SER A 364 -15.50 7.46 0.28
N MET A 365 -14.62 8.38 -0.15
CA MET A 365 -14.98 9.76 -0.44
C MET A 365 -15.86 9.88 -1.69
N TYR A 366 -15.69 9.02 -2.68
CA TYR A 366 -16.59 8.89 -3.82
C TYR A 366 -18.02 8.55 -3.35
N ALA A 367 -18.14 7.56 -2.45
CA ALA A 367 -19.44 7.20 -1.87
C ALA A 367 -20.02 8.31 -0.99
N VAL A 368 -19.19 9.02 -0.23
CA VAL A 368 -19.62 10.20 0.58
C VAL A 368 -20.12 11.34 -0.32
N TYR A 369 -19.42 11.61 -1.43
CA TYR A 369 -19.77 12.70 -2.35
C TYR A 369 -21.05 12.42 -3.15
N HIS A 370 -21.19 11.21 -3.69
CA HIS A 370 -22.36 10.82 -4.47
C HIS A 370 -23.56 10.46 -3.59
N GLY A 371 -23.31 9.92 -2.40
CA GLY A 371 -24.31 9.38 -1.54
C GLY A 371 -25.09 8.19 -2.15
N ARG A 372 -26.04 7.66 -1.41
CA ARG A 372 -26.88 6.57 -1.90
C ARG A 372 -27.58 6.90 -3.23
N GLU A 373 -28.19 8.08 -3.31
CA GLU A 373 -28.98 8.48 -4.50
C GLU A 373 -28.10 8.65 -5.73
N GLY A 374 -26.89 9.24 -5.57
CA GLY A 374 -25.94 9.41 -6.65
C GLY A 374 -25.44 8.06 -7.20
N LEU A 375 -25.06 7.14 -6.31
CA LEU A 375 -24.61 5.80 -6.70
C LEU A 375 -25.72 5.02 -7.41
N VAL A 376 -26.94 5.04 -6.89
CA VAL A 376 -28.10 4.41 -7.54
C VAL A 376 -28.37 5.03 -8.92
N ARG A 377 -28.27 6.34 -9.06
CA ARG A 377 -28.46 7.03 -10.35
C ARG A 377 -27.40 6.60 -11.37
N ILE A 378 -26.12 6.51 -10.95
CA ILE A 378 -25.04 6.02 -11.81
C ILE A 378 -25.33 4.58 -12.26
N ALA A 379 -25.62 3.69 -11.31
CA ALA A 379 -25.91 2.29 -11.60
C ALA A 379 -27.13 2.10 -12.50
N ARG A 380 -28.22 2.85 -12.28
CA ARG A 380 -29.43 2.81 -13.13
C ARG A 380 -29.13 3.31 -14.54
N ARG A 381 -28.29 4.34 -14.70
CA ARG A 381 -27.89 4.80 -16.02
C ARG A 381 -27.11 3.74 -16.78
N VAL A 382 -26.16 3.09 -16.12
CA VAL A 382 -25.39 1.98 -16.70
C VAL A 382 -26.33 0.82 -17.10
N ALA A 383 -27.19 0.38 -16.21
CA ALA A 383 -28.14 -0.70 -16.48
C ALA A 383 -29.15 -0.35 -17.62
N ALA A 384 -29.59 0.92 -17.67
CA ALA A 384 -30.47 1.38 -18.76
C ALA A 384 -29.71 1.38 -20.10
N TYR A 385 -28.49 1.90 -20.15
CA TYR A 385 -27.66 1.85 -21.34
C TYR A 385 -27.38 0.41 -21.81
N THR A 386 -27.18 -0.50 -20.90
CA THR A 386 -27.03 -1.94 -21.21
C THR A 386 -28.28 -2.51 -21.84
N ALA A 387 -29.47 -2.21 -21.31
CA ALA A 387 -30.74 -2.63 -21.88
C ALA A 387 -30.99 -2.01 -23.27
N ILE A 388 -30.69 -0.72 -23.44
CA ILE A 388 -30.80 -0.01 -24.74
C ILE A 388 -29.84 -0.62 -25.77
N LEU A 389 -28.58 -0.88 -25.38
CA LEU A 389 -27.61 -1.54 -26.25
C LEU A 389 -28.11 -2.91 -26.68
N ALA A 390 -28.63 -3.71 -25.75
CA ALA A 390 -29.15 -5.05 -26.01
C ALA A 390 -30.33 -5.04 -27.00
N ASP A 391 -31.31 -4.15 -26.81
CA ASP A 391 -32.46 -4.01 -27.71
C ASP A 391 -32.04 -3.55 -29.11
N GLY A 392 -31.09 -2.60 -29.19
CA GLY A 392 -30.56 -2.16 -30.48
C GLY A 392 -29.78 -3.26 -31.21
N LEU A 393 -28.96 -4.05 -30.52
CA LEU A 393 -28.26 -5.20 -31.08
C LEU A 393 -29.24 -6.27 -31.59
N ALA A 394 -30.32 -6.52 -30.83
CA ALA A 394 -31.40 -7.44 -31.26
C ALA A 394 -32.08 -6.92 -32.53
N LYS A 395 -32.35 -5.60 -32.67
CA LYS A 395 -32.88 -4.97 -33.90
C LYS A 395 -31.91 -5.09 -35.07
N LEU A 396 -30.61 -5.17 -34.83
CA LEU A 396 -29.61 -5.45 -35.85
C LEU A 396 -29.47 -6.94 -36.19
N GLY A 397 -30.28 -7.82 -35.57
CA GLY A 397 -30.30 -9.25 -35.81
C GLY A 397 -29.28 -10.06 -35.04
N LEU A 398 -28.68 -9.49 -33.99
CA LEU A 398 -27.71 -10.18 -33.17
C LEU A 398 -28.38 -10.89 -31.97
N ARG A 399 -27.80 -12.00 -31.57
CA ARG A 399 -28.21 -12.75 -30.40
C ARG A 399 -27.33 -12.44 -29.22
N ILE A 400 -27.96 -12.10 -28.07
CA ILE A 400 -27.30 -11.90 -26.80
C ILE A 400 -27.40 -13.16 -25.97
N ARG A 401 -26.28 -13.67 -25.48
CA ARG A 401 -26.19 -14.91 -24.72
C ARG A 401 -26.77 -14.75 -23.32
N ASN A 402 -26.42 -13.69 -22.61
CA ASN A 402 -26.89 -13.37 -21.25
C ASN A 402 -28.12 -12.42 -21.31
N ARG A 403 -29.30 -12.97 -21.11
CA ARG A 403 -30.55 -12.18 -21.09
C ARG A 403 -30.77 -11.37 -19.82
N GLN A 404 -30.04 -11.71 -18.77
CA GLN A 404 -30.05 -11.04 -17.45
C GLN A 404 -28.68 -10.43 -17.23
N ALA A 405 -28.61 -9.12 -17.12
CA ALA A 405 -27.35 -8.38 -17.07
C ALA A 405 -27.48 -7.10 -16.26
N PHE A 406 -26.36 -6.62 -15.72
CA PHE A 406 -26.23 -5.30 -15.14
C PHE A 406 -25.57 -4.32 -16.12
N ASP A 407 -24.31 -4.56 -16.51
CA ASP A 407 -23.50 -3.66 -17.35
C ASP A 407 -22.81 -4.35 -18.53
N THR A 408 -22.80 -5.67 -18.59
CA THR A 408 -22.01 -6.43 -19.56
C THR A 408 -22.89 -7.33 -20.39
N LEU A 409 -22.72 -7.29 -21.72
CA LEU A 409 -23.42 -8.14 -22.68
C LEU A 409 -22.46 -9.07 -23.40
N SER A 410 -22.83 -10.32 -23.58
CA SER A 410 -22.15 -11.32 -24.40
C SER A 410 -22.91 -11.52 -25.70
N VAL A 411 -22.32 -11.10 -26.83
CA VAL A 411 -22.95 -11.08 -28.16
C VAL A 411 -22.41 -12.23 -29.00
N GLU A 412 -23.30 -13.08 -29.48
CA GLU A 412 -22.93 -14.16 -30.41
C GLU A 412 -22.60 -13.58 -31.79
N THR A 413 -21.39 -13.75 -32.25
CA THR A 413 -20.84 -13.16 -33.47
C THR A 413 -20.39 -14.21 -34.48
N GLY A 414 -20.23 -15.47 -34.03
CA GLY A 414 -19.80 -16.58 -34.87
C GLY A 414 -18.49 -16.31 -35.56
N ASP A 415 -18.36 -16.68 -36.83
CA ASP A 415 -17.10 -16.48 -37.59
C ASP A 415 -16.71 -15.03 -37.82
N ARG A 416 -17.57 -14.05 -37.50
CA ARG A 416 -17.30 -12.62 -37.66
C ARG A 416 -16.57 -12.01 -36.44
N THR A 417 -16.34 -12.77 -35.37
CA THR A 417 -15.78 -12.27 -34.11
C THR A 417 -14.52 -11.45 -34.31
N ALA A 418 -13.50 -12.00 -34.98
CA ALA A 418 -12.24 -11.31 -35.23
C ALA A 418 -12.41 -10.05 -36.10
N ALA A 419 -13.24 -10.10 -37.14
CA ALA A 419 -13.52 -8.97 -38.01
C ALA A 419 -14.26 -7.83 -37.27
N LEU A 420 -15.22 -8.16 -36.42
CA LEU A 420 -15.96 -7.17 -35.63
C LEU A 420 -15.07 -6.56 -34.54
N ALA A 421 -14.20 -7.34 -33.90
CA ALA A 421 -13.21 -6.82 -32.96
C ALA A 421 -12.22 -5.86 -33.63
N ALA A 422 -11.77 -6.18 -34.86
CA ALA A 422 -10.91 -5.29 -35.64
C ALA A 422 -11.64 -3.98 -36.01
N ARG A 423 -12.89 -4.08 -36.50
CA ARG A 423 -13.73 -2.93 -36.82
C ARG A 423 -13.98 -2.02 -35.60
N ALA A 424 -14.18 -2.63 -34.42
CA ALA A 424 -14.31 -1.84 -33.19
C ALA A 424 -13.04 -1.01 -32.92
N ARG A 425 -11.84 -1.61 -33.11
CA ARG A 425 -10.55 -0.88 -32.96
C ARG A 425 -10.39 0.24 -33.98
N GLU A 426 -10.76 -0.01 -35.23
CA GLU A 426 -10.77 1.03 -36.29
C GLU A 426 -11.69 2.21 -35.90
N LEU A 427 -12.80 1.94 -35.22
CA LEU A 427 -13.71 2.93 -34.66
C LEU A 427 -13.25 3.48 -33.30
N GLY A 428 -12.03 3.17 -32.85
CA GLY A 428 -11.43 3.68 -31.61
C GLY A 428 -11.97 3.04 -30.33
N MET A 429 -12.44 1.77 -30.40
CA MET A 429 -13.02 1.06 -29.27
C MET A 429 -12.38 -0.32 -29.07
N ASN A 430 -12.20 -0.73 -27.83
CA ASN A 430 -11.78 -2.07 -27.45
C ASN A 430 -12.98 -2.88 -26.92
N LEU A 431 -13.26 -4.01 -27.56
CA LEU A 431 -14.21 -5.03 -27.11
C LEU A 431 -13.44 -6.24 -26.62
N ARG A 432 -14.04 -7.01 -25.70
CA ARG A 432 -13.42 -8.25 -25.19
C ARG A 432 -13.87 -9.45 -26.04
N THR A 433 -12.93 -10.23 -26.52
CA THR A 433 -13.18 -11.55 -27.12
C THR A 433 -13.30 -12.59 -26.00
N LEU A 434 -14.49 -13.16 -25.79
CA LEU A 434 -14.71 -14.22 -24.80
C LEU A 434 -14.27 -15.58 -25.34
N ASP A 435 -14.67 -15.88 -26.55
CA ASP A 435 -14.34 -17.11 -27.29
C ASP A 435 -14.35 -16.84 -28.80
N ALA A 436 -14.10 -17.87 -29.61
CA ALA A 436 -14.02 -17.75 -31.06
C ALA A 436 -15.32 -17.24 -31.71
N GLY A 437 -16.45 -17.32 -31.02
CA GLY A 437 -17.79 -16.95 -31.55
C GLY A 437 -18.48 -15.84 -30.77
N THR A 438 -17.84 -15.21 -29.79
CA THR A 438 -18.51 -14.29 -28.86
C THR A 438 -17.65 -13.08 -28.50
N LEU A 439 -18.24 -11.90 -28.66
CA LEU A 439 -17.69 -10.64 -28.12
C LEU A 439 -18.45 -10.22 -26.87
N SER A 440 -17.74 -9.68 -25.89
CA SER A 440 -18.32 -9.05 -24.70
C SER A 440 -18.17 -7.54 -24.76
N ILE A 441 -19.19 -6.82 -24.28
CA ILE A 441 -19.26 -5.37 -24.22
C ILE A 441 -19.67 -4.99 -22.82
N ALA A 442 -18.75 -4.37 -22.06
CA ALA A 442 -19.00 -3.86 -20.72
C ALA A 442 -19.18 -2.35 -20.74
N LEU A 443 -20.30 -1.86 -20.24
CA LEU A 443 -20.58 -0.44 -20.11
C LEU A 443 -20.22 0.04 -18.70
N ASP A 444 -19.95 1.33 -18.56
CA ASP A 444 -19.53 1.92 -17.31
C ASP A 444 -20.08 3.32 -17.08
N GLU A 445 -19.67 3.99 -16.00
CA GLU A 445 -20.12 5.33 -15.65
C GLU A 445 -19.86 6.34 -16.75
N THR A 446 -18.80 6.18 -17.52
CA THR A 446 -18.35 7.11 -18.54
C THR A 446 -19.04 6.91 -19.89
N THR A 447 -19.84 5.85 -20.05
CA THR A 447 -20.59 5.53 -21.27
C THR A 447 -21.61 6.61 -21.60
N THR A 448 -21.70 6.98 -22.88
CA THR A 448 -22.56 8.01 -23.45
C THR A 448 -23.54 7.42 -24.48
N ARG A 449 -24.54 8.23 -24.88
CA ARG A 449 -25.45 7.88 -25.99
C ARG A 449 -24.72 7.72 -27.33
N ASP A 450 -23.65 8.50 -27.54
CA ASP A 450 -22.82 8.38 -28.73
C ASP A 450 -22.04 7.08 -28.76
N ASP A 451 -21.54 6.61 -27.59
CA ASP A 451 -20.92 5.30 -27.49
C ASP A 451 -21.89 4.17 -27.90
N LEU A 452 -23.16 4.25 -27.51
CA LEU A 452 -24.16 3.25 -27.91
C LEU A 452 -24.35 3.23 -29.43
N ARG A 453 -24.41 4.41 -30.09
CA ARG A 453 -24.55 4.51 -31.55
C ARG A 453 -23.33 3.93 -32.26
N ARG A 454 -22.11 4.26 -31.77
CA ARG A 454 -20.85 3.73 -32.30
C ARG A 454 -20.72 2.23 -32.09
N LEU A 455 -21.17 1.71 -30.95
CA LEU A 455 -21.22 0.25 -30.69
C LEU A 455 -22.16 -0.44 -31.69
N TRP A 456 -23.35 0.08 -31.96
CA TRP A 456 -24.22 -0.49 -33.00
C TRP A 456 -23.62 -0.42 -34.39
N GLU A 457 -22.87 0.62 -34.70
CA GLU A 457 -22.13 0.75 -35.96
C GLU A 457 -21.13 -0.40 -36.18
N VAL A 458 -20.47 -0.85 -35.12
CA VAL A 458 -19.56 -2.02 -35.18
C VAL A 458 -20.27 -3.23 -35.78
N PHE A 459 -21.53 -3.47 -35.36
CA PHE A 459 -22.25 -4.71 -35.66
C PHE A 459 -23.18 -4.61 -36.87
N ALA A 460 -23.52 -3.39 -37.28
CA ALA A 460 -24.43 -3.17 -38.39
C ALA A 460 -23.84 -3.63 -39.75
N ALA A 461 -24.69 -4.22 -40.58
CA ALA A 461 -24.33 -4.47 -41.96
C ALA A 461 -24.17 -3.16 -42.78
N PRO A 462 -23.38 -3.17 -43.85
CA PRO A 462 -23.28 -1.99 -44.72
C PRO A 462 -24.65 -1.51 -45.21
N GLY A 463 -24.97 -0.24 -44.93
CA GLY A 463 -26.25 0.38 -45.28
C GLY A 463 -27.43 0.06 -44.35
N GLN A 464 -27.25 -0.74 -43.32
CA GLN A 464 -28.27 -0.99 -42.32
C GLN A 464 -28.50 0.25 -41.46
N ALA A 465 -29.78 0.64 -41.29
CA ALA A 465 -30.14 1.75 -40.42
C ALA A 465 -29.81 1.44 -38.94
N LEU A 466 -29.14 2.37 -38.29
CA LEU A 466 -28.79 2.25 -36.87
C LEU A 466 -30.01 2.59 -35.99
N PRO A 467 -30.15 1.90 -34.83
CA PRO A 467 -31.10 2.34 -33.82
C PRO A 467 -30.74 3.76 -33.32
N ASP A 468 -31.75 4.51 -32.87
CA ASP A 468 -31.55 5.84 -32.28
C ASP A 468 -31.69 5.79 -30.75
N PRO A 469 -30.68 6.16 -29.98
CA PRO A 469 -30.77 6.24 -28.51
C PRO A 469 -31.90 7.16 -28.02
N ALA A 470 -32.32 8.17 -28.78
CA ALA A 470 -33.42 9.07 -28.45
C ALA A 470 -34.79 8.36 -28.39
N ALA A 471 -34.94 7.27 -29.13
CA ALA A 471 -36.18 6.46 -29.08
C ALA A 471 -36.49 5.87 -27.69
N TYR A 472 -35.52 5.86 -26.78
CA TYR A 472 -35.64 5.32 -25.42
C TYR A 472 -35.74 6.43 -24.35
N ASP A 473 -35.99 7.69 -24.69
CA ASP A 473 -36.13 8.79 -23.73
C ASP A 473 -37.31 8.58 -22.76
N GLY A 474 -38.32 7.80 -23.16
CA GLY A 474 -39.42 7.35 -22.29
C GLY A 474 -39.06 6.28 -21.25
N GLY A 475 -37.82 5.80 -21.27
CA GLY A 475 -37.30 4.75 -20.39
C GLY A 475 -37.30 3.35 -21.03
N ILE A 476 -36.58 2.45 -20.38
CA ILE A 476 -36.52 1.01 -20.72
C ILE A 476 -36.39 0.20 -19.43
N GLU A 477 -37.00 -0.98 -19.39
CA GLU A 477 -36.83 -1.89 -18.24
C GLU A 477 -35.38 -2.45 -18.24
N PRO A 478 -34.67 -2.37 -17.11
CA PRO A 478 -33.33 -2.96 -16.98
C PRO A 478 -33.40 -4.49 -17.08
N LEU A 479 -32.32 -5.09 -17.58
CA LEU A 479 -32.19 -6.55 -17.71
C LEU A 479 -32.00 -7.29 -16.37
N ILE A 480 -32.18 -6.60 -15.24
CA ILE A 480 -32.07 -7.18 -13.91
C ILE A 480 -33.38 -7.85 -13.51
N PRO A 481 -33.36 -9.16 -13.17
CA PRO A 481 -34.58 -9.88 -12.74
C PRO A 481 -35.17 -9.22 -11.49
N GLN A 482 -36.50 -9.09 -11.45
CA GLN A 482 -37.21 -8.50 -10.32
C GLN A 482 -36.87 -9.21 -8.98
N ALA A 483 -36.75 -10.53 -9.01
CA ALA A 483 -36.42 -11.36 -7.83
C ALA A 483 -35.03 -11.10 -7.25
N LEU A 484 -34.12 -10.55 -8.04
CA LEU A 484 -32.74 -10.27 -7.66
C LEU A 484 -32.48 -8.77 -7.43
N ARG A 485 -33.53 -7.92 -7.56
CA ARG A 485 -33.39 -6.47 -7.26
C ARG A 485 -33.24 -6.26 -5.78
N ARG A 486 -32.36 -5.35 -5.43
CA ARG A 486 -32.13 -4.93 -4.05
C ARG A 486 -33.36 -4.24 -3.49
N THR A 487 -33.80 -4.67 -2.30
CA THR A 487 -34.88 -4.04 -1.54
C THR A 487 -34.40 -3.42 -0.23
N SER A 488 -33.23 -3.82 0.26
CA SER A 488 -32.63 -3.32 1.49
C SER A 488 -32.07 -1.91 1.34
N GLY A 489 -32.10 -1.15 2.42
CA GLY A 489 -31.40 0.13 2.53
C GLY A 489 -29.88 -0.05 2.64
N PHE A 490 -29.13 1.00 2.31
CA PHE A 490 -27.68 1.06 2.49
C PHE A 490 -27.23 2.53 2.57
N LEU A 491 -26.04 2.80 3.07
CA LEU A 491 -25.46 4.12 3.25
C LEU A 491 -26.39 5.08 4.00
N ALA A 492 -27.00 4.57 5.07
CA ALA A 492 -27.94 5.36 5.87
C ALA A 492 -27.24 6.35 6.83
N HIS A 493 -25.95 6.13 7.13
CA HIS A 493 -25.22 7.01 8.03
C HIS A 493 -25.13 8.43 7.45
N PRO A 494 -25.26 9.50 8.28
CA PRO A 494 -25.24 10.90 7.83
C PRO A 494 -24.05 11.29 6.99
N VAL A 495 -22.86 10.72 7.21
CA VAL A 495 -21.66 11.01 6.41
C VAL A 495 -21.89 10.81 4.91
N PHE A 496 -22.69 9.80 4.52
CA PHE A 496 -23.04 9.54 3.12
C PHE A 496 -24.21 10.38 2.60
N ASN A 497 -24.78 11.25 3.44
CA ASN A 497 -25.98 12.03 3.12
C ASN A 497 -25.81 13.53 3.40
N THR A 498 -24.57 14.01 3.61
CA THR A 498 -24.30 15.39 4.01
C THR A 498 -23.41 16.15 3.02
N HIS A 499 -22.38 15.50 2.45
CA HIS A 499 -21.28 16.18 1.78
C HIS A 499 -21.39 16.13 0.24
N HIS A 500 -22.55 16.51 -0.32
CA HIS A 500 -22.85 16.42 -1.76
C HIS A 500 -22.53 17.67 -2.56
N SER A 501 -22.18 18.80 -1.92
CA SER A 501 -21.73 20.01 -2.60
C SER A 501 -20.21 20.12 -2.56
N GLU A 502 -19.62 20.77 -3.58
CA GLU A 502 -18.19 21.03 -3.70
C GLU A 502 -17.61 21.62 -2.39
N THR A 503 -18.25 22.68 -1.86
CA THR A 503 -17.80 23.35 -0.62
C THR A 503 -17.89 22.44 0.60
N SER A 504 -18.98 21.68 0.74
CA SER A 504 -19.14 20.77 1.89
C SER A 504 -18.13 19.65 1.85
N MET A 505 -17.91 19.04 0.68
CA MET A 505 -16.93 17.97 0.49
C MET A 505 -15.51 18.45 0.73
N LEU A 506 -15.13 19.61 0.17
CA LEU A 506 -13.81 20.21 0.39
C LEU A 506 -13.52 20.42 1.88
N ARG A 507 -14.47 20.99 2.61
CA ARG A 507 -14.34 21.24 4.05
C ARG A 507 -14.27 19.95 4.87
N TYR A 508 -15.01 18.92 4.45
CA TYR A 508 -14.94 17.61 5.09
C TYR A 508 -13.57 16.98 4.91
N ILE A 509 -13.08 16.91 3.68
CA ILE A 509 -11.71 16.39 3.39
C ILE A 509 -10.66 17.16 4.19
N ARG A 510 -10.76 18.50 4.24
CA ARG A 510 -9.85 19.33 5.02
C ARG A 510 -9.94 19.04 6.53
N SER A 511 -11.14 18.89 7.06
CA SER A 511 -11.34 18.60 8.49
C SER A 511 -10.75 17.25 8.90
N LEU A 512 -10.63 16.29 7.97
CA LEU A 512 -9.96 15.02 8.20
C LEU A 512 -8.44 15.17 8.18
N SER A 513 -7.89 15.80 7.14
CA SER A 513 -6.44 15.99 7.02
C SER A 513 -5.85 16.85 8.14
N ASP A 514 -6.62 17.77 8.71
CA ASP A 514 -6.17 18.59 9.86
C ASP A 514 -5.97 17.77 11.14
N LYS A 515 -6.58 16.61 11.25
CA LYS A 515 -6.43 15.69 12.39
C LYS A 515 -5.13 14.86 12.34
N ASP A 516 -4.45 14.84 11.19
CA ASP A 516 -3.38 13.91 10.92
C ASP A 516 -2.01 14.57 10.80
N LEU A 517 -0.96 13.78 11.01
CA LEU A 517 0.41 14.11 10.64
C LEU A 517 0.82 13.35 9.37
N ALA A 518 1.43 14.08 8.44
CA ALA A 518 2.03 13.61 7.22
C ALA A 518 3.30 14.42 6.92
N LEU A 519 4.04 14.09 5.87
CA LEU A 519 5.32 14.76 5.55
C LEU A 519 5.17 16.25 5.19
N ASP A 520 3.96 16.69 4.86
CA ASP A 520 3.66 18.12 4.65
C ASP A 520 3.70 18.96 5.93
N ARG A 521 3.75 18.31 7.11
CA ARG A 521 3.82 18.97 8.42
C ARG A 521 5.14 18.77 9.16
N SER A 522 5.72 17.58 9.07
CA SER A 522 6.95 17.25 9.79
C SER A 522 7.59 15.98 9.25
N MET A 523 8.86 15.78 9.57
CA MET A 523 9.54 14.49 9.38
C MET A 523 8.77 13.35 10.03
N ILE A 524 8.80 12.18 9.36
CA ILE A 524 8.30 10.91 9.91
C ILE A 524 9.49 9.96 10.06
N PRO A 525 10.17 9.93 11.21
CA PRO A 525 11.44 9.22 11.39
C PRO A 525 11.27 7.72 11.66
N LEU A 526 10.52 7.03 10.81
CA LEU A 526 10.20 5.62 10.97
C LEU A 526 11.32 4.71 10.47
N GLY A 527 12.00 4.02 11.37
CA GLY A 527 12.97 2.99 11.02
C GLY A 527 12.35 1.75 10.37
N SER A 528 13.08 1.14 9.48
CA SER A 528 12.73 0.08 8.53
C SER A 528 11.61 0.44 7.53
N CYS A 529 11.13 1.69 7.55
CA CYS A 529 10.16 2.21 6.61
C CYS A 529 10.56 3.61 6.17
N THR A 530 11.30 3.71 5.09
CA THR A 530 11.77 4.98 4.54
C THR A 530 10.62 5.91 4.20
N MET A 531 10.48 6.99 4.96
CA MET A 531 9.47 8.02 4.75
C MET A 531 10.11 9.26 4.13
N LYS A 532 10.71 9.11 2.95
CA LYS A 532 11.24 10.25 2.21
C LYS A 532 10.14 10.96 1.43
N LEU A 533 10.27 12.27 1.33
CA LEU A 533 9.38 13.05 0.49
C LEU A 533 9.62 12.70 -0.98
N ASN A 534 8.54 12.48 -1.72
CA ASN A 534 8.55 12.50 -3.18
C ASN A 534 8.22 13.90 -3.68
N ALA A 535 8.86 14.31 -4.78
CA ALA A 535 8.61 15.62 -5.38
C ALA A 535 7.24 15.67 -6.07
N THR A 536 6.66 16.86 -6.17
CA THR A 536 5.39 17.06 -6.89
C THR A 536 5.49 16.67 -8.36
N SER A 537 6.63 16.96 -9.00
CA SER A 537 6.91 16.57 -10.39
C SER A 537 6.88 15.05 -10.61
N GLU A 538 7.22 14.26 -9.61
CA GLU A 538 7.11 12.79 -9.66
C GLU A 538 5.65 12.32 -9.63
N MET A 539 4.75 13.06 -8.97
CA MET A 539 3.34 12.73 -8.85
C MET A 539 2.50 13.13 -10.07
N ILE A 540 2.86 14.22 -10.77
CA ILE A 540 2.08 14.77 -11.89
C ILE A 540 1.68 13.71 -12.94
N PRO A 541 2.58 12.82 -13.39
CA PRO A 541 2.28 11.87 -14.46
C PRO A 541 1.21 10.81 -14.12
N ILE A 542 0.95 10.53 -12.86
CA ILE A 542 0.01 9.46 -12.47
C ILE A 542 -1.44 9.74 -12.88
N THR A 543 -1.78 11.02 -13.10
CA THR A 543 -3.11 11.45 -13.51
C THR A 543 -3.22 11.73 -15.01
N TRP A 544 -2.14 11.59 -15.77
CA TRP A 544 -2.19 11.78 -17.23
C TRP A 544 -3.10 10.73 -17.88
N PRO A 545 -4.03 11.13 -18.76
CA PRO A 545 -4.98 10.21 -19.38
C PRO A 545 -4.32 9.03 -20.10
N ARG A 546 -3.13 9.23 -20.68
CA ARG A 546 -2.38 8.20 -21.42
C ARG A 546 -1.69 7.17 -20.51
N PHE A 547 -1.66 7.40 -19.20
CA PHE A 547 -1.33 6.40 -18.18
C PHE A 547 -2.58 5.95 -17.41
N ALA A 548 -3.34 6.89 -16.88
CA ALA A 548 -4.47 6.61 -16.00
C ALA A 548 -5.67 5.96 -16.71
N GLY A 549 -5.90 6.25 -18.00
CA GLY A 549 -7.08 5.77 -18.73
C GLY A 549 -6.94 4.41 -19.40
N LEU A 550 -5.77 3.77 -19.34
CA LEU A 550 -5.52 2.51 -20.06
C LEU A 550 -6.07 1.31 -19.30
N HIS A 551 -6.66 0.39 -20.06
CA HIS A 551 -7.13 -0.88 -19.51
C HIS A 551 -5.98 -1.90 -19.43
N PRO A 552 -5.82 -2.70 -18.34
CA PRO A 552 -4.72 -3.65 -18.19
C PRO A 552 -4.68 -4.76 -19.23
N PHE A 553 -5.82 -5.07 -19.83
CA PHE A 553 -5.95 -6.09 -20.88
C PHE A 553 -6.20 -5.47 -22.26
N ALA A 554 -5.83 -4.20 -22.46
CA ALA A 554 -5.79 -3.63 -23.80
C ALA A 554 -4.75 -4.35 -24.67
N PRO A 555 -4.93 -4.38 -26.01
CA PRO A 555 -3.93 -4.96 -26.91
C PRO A 555 -2.53 -4.38 -26.68
N ALA A 556 -1.50 -5.22 -26.76
CA ALA A 556 -0.12 -4.85 -26.46
C ALA A 556 0.43 -3.72 -27.35
N ASP A 557 -0.07 -3.59 -28.58
CA ASP A 557 0.27 -2.50 -29.48
C ASP A 557 -0.23 -1.13 -28.99
N GLN A 558 -1.21 -1.11 -28.11
CA GLN A 558 -1.73 0.11 -27.48
C GLN A 558 -0.96 0.51 -26.20
N LEU A 559 -0.12 -0.37 -25.65
CA LEU A 559 0.59 -0.21 -24.38
C LEU A 559 2.10 0.06 -24.54
N GLN A 560 2.52 0.55 -25.71
CA GLN A 560 3.95 0.72 -26.06
C GLN A 560 4.68 1.71 -25.14
N GLY A 561 3.97 2.70 -24.61
CA GLY A 561 4.54 3.64 -23.63
C GLY A 561 4.81 2.93 -22.29
N TYR A 562 3.86 2.15 -21.78
CA TYR A 562 4.10 1.36 -20.57
C TYR A 562 5.20 0.33 -20.76
N ALA A 563 5.25 -0.35 -21.91
CA ALA A 563 6.30 -1.32 -22.20
C ALA A 563 7.70 -0.69 -22.23
N LEU A 564 7.82 0.57 -22.70
CA LEU A 564 9.08 1.29 -22.66
C LEU A 564 9.45 1.73 -21.24
N LEU A 565 8.51 2.31 -20.51
CA LEU A 565 8.70 2.73 -19.12
C LEU A 565 9.12 1.54 -18.24
N GLU A 566 8.40 0.42 -18.35
CA GLU A 566 8.69 -0.82 -17.63
C GLU A 566 10.12 -1.29 -17.90
N ARG A 567 10.52 -1.39 -19.18
CA ARG A 567 11.85 -1.84 -19.56
C ARG A 567 12.94 -0.94 -18.97
N GLN A 568 12.81 0.38 -19.12
CA GLN A 568 13.79 1.33 -18.58
C GLN A 568 13.90 1.21 -17.06
N LEU A 569 12.76 1.18 -16.36
CA LEU A 569 12.76 1.05 -14.91
C LEU A 569 13.36 -0.28 -14.45
N ARG A 570 13.07 -1.39 -15.12
CA ARG A 570 13.68 -2.70 -14.85
C ARG A 570 15.19 -2.65 -15.03
N ASP A 571 15.68 -2.07 -16.12
CA ASP A 571 17.12 -1.97 -16.39
C ASP A 571 17.83 -1.15 -15.31
N TRP A 572 17.24 -0.04 -14.86
CA TRP A 572 17.80 0.81 -13.80
C TRP A 572 17.80 0.12 -12.42
N LEU A 573 16.73 -0.59 -12.11
CA LEU A 573 16.65 -1.36 -10.87
C LEU A 573 17.61 -2.58 -10.88
N CYS A 574 17.81 -3.24 -12.03
CA CYS A 574 18.82 -4.27 -12.19
C CYS A 574 20.23 -3.71 -11.94
N GLU A 575 20.56 -2.54 -12.51
CA GLU A 575 21.83 -1.86 -12.29
C GLU A 575 22.04 -1.50 -10.81
N ALA A 576 21.01 -0.99 -10.15
CA ALA A 576 21.10 -0.60 -8.74
C ALA A 576 21.28 -1.79 -7.79
N THR A 577 20.75 -2.95 -8.16
CA THR A 577 20.71 -4.14 -7.28
C THR A 577 21.72 -5.23 -7.65
N GLY A 578 22.26 -5.20 -8.88
CA GLY A 578 23.18 -6.23 -9.40
C GLY A 578 22.49 -7.53 -9.82
N TYR A 579 21.16 -7.56 -9.96
CA TYR A 579 20.42 -8.72 -10.43
C TYR A 579 20.26 -8.75 -11.96
N ALA A 580 20.00 -9.93 -12.50
CA ALA A 580 19.87 -10.15 -13.94
C ALA A 580 18.46 -9.92 -14.47
N GLY A 581 17.43 -10.08 -13.64
CA GLY A 581 16.04 -9.89 -14.05
C GLY A 581 15.12 -9.45 -12.93
N ILE A 582 14.04 -8.75 -13.31
CA ILE A 582 13.05 -8.19 -12.40
C ILE A 582 11.65 -8.38 -12.96
N SER A 583 10.67 -8.64 -12.06
CA SER A 583 9.24 -8.50 -12.34
C SER A 583 8.66 -7.36 -11.50
N LEU A 584 7.91 -6.46 -12.15
CA LEU A 584 7.18 -5.36 -11.50
C LEU A 584 5.74 -5.74 -11.15
N GLN A 585 5.33 -6.98 -11.40
CA GLN A 585 3.97 -7.44 -11.16
C GLN A 585 3.53 -7.40 -9.69
N PRO A 586 4.38 -7.71 -8.67
CA PRO A 586 3.92 -7.67 -7.28
C PRO A 586 3.50 -6.27 -6.85
N ASN A 587 2.25 -6.11 -6.44
CA ASN A 587 1.62 -4.84 -6.07
C ASN A 587 1.76 -4.45 -4.59
N ALA A 588 2.65 -5.11 -3.87
CA ALA A 588 3.09 -4.77 -2.52
C ALA A 588 4.42 -5.46 -2.22
N GLY A 589 5.17 -4.98 -1.20
CA GLY A 589 6.40 -5.65 -0.76
C GLY A 589 6.19 -7.09 -0.34
N SER A 590 5.13 -7.35 0.42
CA SER A 590 4.77 -8.72 0.83
C SER A 590 4.43 -9.64 -0.34
N GLN A 591 3.90 -9.11 -1.43
CA GLN A 591 3.71 -9.86 -2.68
C GLN A 591 5.04 -10.12 -3.39
N GLY A 592 6.00 -9.20 -3.30
CA GLY A 592 7.38 -9.42 -3.75
C GLY A 592 8.07 -10.53 -2.96
N GLU A 593 7.92 -10.54 -1.63
CA GLU A 593 8.40 -11.64 -0.79
C GLU A 593 7.80 -12.98 -1.21
N TYR A 594 6.49 -13.02 -1.34
CA TYR A 594 5.77 -14.21 -1.77
C TYR A 594 6.23 -14.69 -3.16
N ALA A 595 6.31 -13.78 -4.14
CA ALA A 595 6.75 -14.09 -5.50
C ALA A 595 8.20 -14.62 -5.52
N GLY A 596 9.11 -13.99 -4.78
CA GLY A 596 10.51 -14.42 -4.73
C GLY A 596 10.70 -15.81 -4.13
N LEU A 597 9.96 -16.14 -3.08
CA LEU A 597 9.98 -17.50 -2.50
C LEU A 597 9.33 -18.53 -3.43
N LEU A 598 8.28 -18.16 -4.18
CA LEU A 598 7.71 -19.02 -5.22
C LEU A 598 8.72 -19.30 -6.33
N VAL A 599 9.49 -18.30 -6.77
CA VAL A 599 10.56 -18.47 -7.76
C VAL A 599 11.58 -19.49 -7.28
N ILE A 600 12.04 -19.39 -6.04
CA ILE A 600 12.96 -20.38 -5.46
C ILE A 600 12.35 -21.79 -5.49
N ARG A 601 11.10 -21.93 -5.07
CA ARG A 601 10.42 -23.23 -5.09
C ARG A 601 10.26 -23.80 -6.49
N ALA A 602 9.80 -22.99 -7.44
CA ALA A 602 9.62 -23.41 -8.83
C ALA A 602 10.96 -23.87 -9.44
N TRP A 603 12.03 -23.14 -9.17
CA TRP A 603 13.38 -23.49 -9.60
C TRP A 603 13.86 -24.84 -9.01
N GLN A 604 13.61 -25.07 -7.70
CA GLN A 604 13.95 -26.33 -7.04
C GLN A 604 13.10 -27.49 -7.58
N GLN A 605 11.80 -27.29 -7.76
CA GLN A 605 10.91 -28.30 -8.32
C GLN A 605 11.33 -28.73 -9.74
N ALA A 606 11.70 -27.78 -10.60
CA ALA A 606 12.19 -28.05 -11.95
C ALA A 606 13.48 -28.90 -11.96
N ARG A 607 14.22 -28.95 -10.85
CA ARG A 607 15.42 -29.76 -10.64
C ARG A 607 15.19 -31.05 -9.84
N GLY A 608 13.95 -31.41 -9.59
CA GLY A 608 13.60 -32.60 -8.78
C GLY A 608 13.88 -32.42 -7.28
N GLN A 609 14.11 -31.18 -6.82
CA GLN A 609 14.43 -30.83 -5.42
C GLN A 609 13.23 -30.27 -4.65
N GLY A 610 12.01 -30.60 -5.02
CA GLY A 610 10.78 -30.14 -4.37
C GLY A 610 10.63 -30.54 -2.89
N HIS A 611 11.45 -31.48 -2.40
CA HIS A 611 11.56 -31.89 -1.00
C HIS A 611 12.24 -30.84 -0.11
N ARG A 612 12.93 -29.86 -0.67
CA ARG A 612 13.54 -28.77 0.07
C ARG A 612 12.45 -27.79 0.51
N THR A 613 12.21 -27.74 1.80
CA THR A 613 11.10 -26.99 2.39
C THR A 613 11.50 -26.13 3.59
N ILE A 614 12.75 -26.21 4.06
CA ILE A 614 13.22 -25.41 5.21
C ILE A 614 13.63 -24.01 4.75
N CYS A 615 13.08 -23.00 5.41
CA CYS A 615 13.50 -21.60 5.29
C CYS A 615 14.10 -21.14 6.61
N LEU A 616 15.41 -20.84 6.62
CA LEU A 616 16.05 -20.26 7.80
C LEU A 616 15.80 -18.75 7.82
N ILE A 617 15.42 -18.22 8.97
CA ILE A 617 15.09 -16.79 9.14
C ILE A 617 15.70 -16.29 10.45
N PRO A 618 16.51 -15.21 10.44
CA PRO A 618 17.04 -14.61 11.67
C PRO A 618 15.93 -14.12 12.60
N SER A 619 16.18 -14.18 13.91
CA SER A 619 15.26 -13.67 14.93
C SER A 619 14.94 -12.18 14.78
N SER A 620 15.85 -11.42 14.18
CA SER A 620 15.69 -10.00 13.86
C SER A 620 14.79 -9.69 12.64
N ALA A 621 14.47 -10.69 11.81
CA ALA A 621 13.74 -10.48 10.56
C ALA A 621 12.35 -9.84 10.77
N HIS A 622 11.91 -9.06 9.78
CA HIS A 622 10.57 -8.49 9.76
C HIS A 622 9.49 -9.59 9.82
N GLY A 623 8.36 -9.31 10.48
CA GLY A 623 7.29 -10.29 10.67
C GLY A 623 6.65 -10.81 9.38
N THR A 624 6.78 -10.08 8.26
CA THR A 624 6.30 -10.52 6.94
C THR A 624 7.10 -11.70 6.39
N ASN A 625 8.40 -11.79 6.69
CA ASN A 625 9.27 -12.85 6.14
C ASN A 625 8.80 -14.26 6.55
N PRO A 626 8.61 -14.59 7.86
CA PRO A 626 8.08 -15.89 8.25
C PRO A 626 6.65 -16.13 7.75
N ALA A 627 5.81 -15.09 7.68
CA ALA A 627 4.47 -15.22 7.11
C ALA A 627 4.50 -15.58 5.62
N SER A 628 5.36 -14.94 4.83
CA SER A 628 5.54 -15.23 3.40
C SER A 628 6.10 -16.64 3.17
N ALA A 629 7.07 -17.08 3.98
CA ALA A 629 7.61 -18.44 3.90
C ALA A 629 6.53 -19.51 4.13
N GLN A 630 5.66 -19.30 5.12
CA GLN A 630 4.51 -20.19 5.37
C GLN A 630 3.52 -20.22 4.19
N MET A 631 3.24 -19.07 3.58
CA MET A 631 2.31 -18.98 2.43
C MET A 631 2.79 -19.75 1.20
N VAL A 632 4.09 -19.96 1.06
CA VAL A 632 4.65 -20.82 0.00
C VAL A 632 4.88 -22.27 0.46
N GLY A 633 4.36 -22.64 1.64
CA GLY A 633 4.48 -24.00 2.18
C GLY A 633 5.88 -24.36 2.67
N MET A 634 6.70 -23.38 3.05
CA MET A 634 7.98 -23.62 3.71
C MET A 634 7.83 -23.70 5.22
N GLU A 635 8.67 -24.51 5.85
CA GLU A 635 8.83 -24.62 7.30
C GLU A 635 9.87 -23.59 7.75
N VAL A 636 9.48 -22.73 8.69
CA VAL A 636 10.37 -21.68 9.21
C VAL A 636 11.21 -22.24 10.36
N VAL A 637 12.53 -22.09 10.24
CA VAL A 637 13.49 -22.38 11.31
C VAL A 637 14.24 -21.10 11.64
N VAL A 638 14.13 -20.66 12.91
CA VAL A 638 14.73 -19.40 13.35
C VAL A 638 16.21 -19.57 13.66
N THR A 639 17.06 -18.66 13.20
CA THR A 639 18.47 -18.53 13.59
C THR A 639 18.65 -17.37 14.55
N GLY A 640 19.61 -17.50 15.49
CA GLY A 640 19.93 -16.44 16.45
C GLY A 640 20.72 -15.28 15.81
N CYS A 641 20.80 -14.20 16.61
CA CYS A 641 21.72 -13.10 16.37
C CYS A 641 22.71 -13.00 17.53
N ASP A 642 23.93 -12.52 17.24
CA ASP A 642 24.96 -12.27 18.25
C ASP A 642 24.64 -11.03 19.11
N ALA A 643 25.47 -10.74 20.08
CA ALA A 643 25.31 -9.58 20.97
C ALA A 643 25.48 -8.22 20.24
N GLN A 644 26.08 -8.21 19.06
CA GLN A 644 26.28 -7.04 18.20
C GLN A 644 25.13 -6.85 17.20
N GLY A 645 24.16 -7.80 17.18
CA GLY A 645 23.00 -7.73 16.28
C GLY A 645 23.22 -8.33 14.89
N ASN A 646 24.34 -9.03 14.65
CA ASN A 646 24.59 -9.77 13.42
C ASN A 646 23.98 -11.17 13.50
N VAL A 647 23.76 -11.82 12.36
CA VAL A 647 23.38 -13.24 12.32
C VAL A 647 24.48 -14.08 12.92
N ASP A 648 24.14 -14.99 13.84
CA ASP A 648 25.11 -15.94 14.39
C ASP A 648 25.53 -16.94 13.30
N ILE A 649 26.73 -16.73 12.73
CA ILE A 649 27.26 -17.54 11.62
C ILE A 649 27.49 -18.99 12.04
N ALA A 650 27.90 -19.24 13.29
CA ALA A 650 28.15 -20.58 13.76
C ALA A 650 26.83 -21.38 13.91
N GLU A 651 25.80 -20.74 14.46
CA GLU A 651 24.45 -21.33 14.53
C GLU A 651 23.86 -21.52 13.14
N LEU A 652 24.02 -20.54 12.24
CA LEU A 652 23.55 -20.65 10.87
C LEU A 652 24.21 -21.84 10.17
N GLN A 653 25.52 -22.00 10.27
CA GLN A 653 26.23 -23.12 9.67
C GLN A 653 25.74 -24.45 10.22
N ALA A 654 25.63 -24.58 11.55
CA ALA A 654 25.11 -25.80 12.18
C ALA A 654 23.72 -26.16 11.68
N LYS A 655 22.83 -25.17 11.51
CA LYS A 655 21.48 -25.39 10.94
C LYS A 655 21.52 -25.74 9.46
N CYS A 656 22.37 -25.11 8.67
CA CYS A 656 22.56 -25.46 7.27
C CYS A 656 23.05 -26.91 7.12
N GLU A 657 23.96 -27.36 7.97
CA GLU A 657 24.43 -28.74 8.02
C GLU A 657 23.29 -29.70 8.44
N GLN A 658 22.58 -29.37 9.52
CA GLN A 658 21.46 -30.17 10.03
C GLN A 658 20.35 -30.37 8.99
N TYR A 659 20.03 -29.35 8.22
CA TYR A 659 18.94 -29.35 7.24
C TYR A 659 19.42 -29.42 5.78
N SER A 660 20.70 -29.78 5.53
CA SER A 660 21.32 -29.70 4.21
C SER A 660 20.52 -30.37 3.08
N ASP A 661 19.87 -31.50 3.34
CA ASP A 661 19.00 -32.17 2.37
C ASP A 661 17.69 -31.41 2.11
N ARG A 662 17.16 -30.70 3.08
CA ARG A 662 15.85 -30.01 3.04
C ARG A 662 15.94 -28.49 2.96
N LEU A 663 17.14 -27.90 3.02
CA LEU A 663 17.32 -26.47 3.01
C LEU A 663 16.85 -25.88 1.66
N ALA A 664 15.79 -25.10 1.68
CA ALA A 664 15.27 -24.38 0.51
C ALA A 664 15.90 -23.00 0.38
N ALA A 665 15.83 -22.22 1.45
CA ALA A 665 16.29 -20.84 1.45
C ALA A 665 16.70 -20.34 2.84
N VAL A 666 17.46 -19.25 2.82
CA VAL A 666 17.65 -18.35 3.97
C VAL A 666 17.06 -16.99 3.57
N MET A 667 16.23 -16.40 4.44
CA MET A 667 15.75 -15.00 4.26
C MET A 667 16.46 -14.10 5.25
N ILE A 668 17.16 -13.08 4.77
CA ILE A 668 17.84 -12.08 5.60
C ILE A 668 17.55 -10.68 5.12
N THR A 669 17.40 -9.75 6.04
CA THR A 669 17.33 -8.31 5.75
C THR A 669 18.73 -7.74 5.71
N TYR A 670 19.07 -6.95 4.69
CA TYR A 670 20.39 -6.35 4.57
C TYR A 670 20.32 -4.90 4.05
N PRO A 671 20.98 -3.92 4.72
CA PRO A 671 21.57 -4.04 6.05
C PRO A 671 20.61 -4.58 7.09
N SER A 672 21.10 -5.15 8.19
CA SER A 672 20.21 -5.79 9.16
C SER A 672 19.22 -4.81 9.78
N THR A 673 18.06 -5.31 10.23
CA THR A 673 17.07 -4.51 10.97
C THR A 673 17.62 -3.92 12.28
N HIS A 674 18.85 -4.30 12.68
CA HIS A 674 19.56 -3.69 13.80
C HIS A 674 20.29 -2.38 13.40
N GLY A 675 20.19 -1.94 12.14
CA GLY A 675 20.81 -0.72 11.63
C GLY A 675 22.32 -0.85 11.39
N VAL A 676 22.81 -2.06 11.16
CA VAL A 676 24.24 -2.35 10.92
C VAL A 676 24.46 -3.16 9.65
N PHE A 677 25.63 -2.95 9.02
CA PHE A 677 26.12 -3.80 7.93
C PHE A 677 26.82 -5.02 8.52
N GLU A 678 26.31 -6.21 8.22
CA GLU A 678 26.96 -7.45 8.61
C GLU A 678 28.20 -7.71 7.76
N THR A 679 29.36 -7.81 8.39
CA THR A 679 30.65 -7.93 7.70
C THR A 679 30.84 -9.28 7.01
N GLN A 680 30.17 -10.33 7.50
CA GLN A 680 30.30 -11.71 7.04
C GLN A 680 29.21 -12.13 6.03
N ILE A 681 28.52 -11.19 5.40
CA ILE A 681 27.39 -11.50 4.48
C ILE A 681 27.81 -12.43 3.35
N LYS A 682 29.01 -12.27 2.75
CA LYS A 682 29.48 -13.16 1.68
C LYS A 682 29.74 -14.58 2.18
N GLU A 683 30.28 -14.72 3.39
CA GLU A 683 30.48 -16.03 4.01
C GLU A 683 29.13 -16.71 4.29
N LEU A 684 28.17 -15.96 4.82
CA LEU A 684 26.82 -16.44 5.05
C LEU A 684 26.20 -16.98 3.74
N CYS A 685 26.25 -16.19 2.66
CA CYS A 685 25.75 -16.63 1.35
C CYS A 685 26.45 -17.92 0.88
N ALA A 686 27.79 -17.98 1.01
CA ALA A 686 28.54 -19.15 0.62
C ALA A 686 28.21 -20.40 1.45
N ILE A 687 27.94 -20.26 2.74
CA ILE A 687 27.48 -21.36 3.61
C ILE A 687 26.16 -21.92 3.07
N VAL A 688 25.16 -21.06 2.82
CA VAL A 688 23.85 -21.47 2.32
C VAL A 688 23.95 -22.19 0.98
N HIS A 689 24.73 -21.65 0.04
CA HIS A 689 24.91 -22.24 -1.28
C HIS A 689 25.59 -23.63 -1.21
N ARG A 690 26.61 -23.83 -0.33
CA ARG A 690 27.24 -25.14 -0.15
C ARG A 690 26.25 -26.23 0.29
N HIS A 691 25.18 -25.87 0.98
CA HIS A 691 24.13 -26.78 1.42
C HIS A 691 22.91 -26.83 0.47
N GLY A 692 23.05 -26.24 -0.73
CA GLY A 692 22.02 -26.31 -1.79
C GLY A 692 20.83 -25.39 -1.58
N GLY A 693 20.85 -24.51 -0.59
CA GLY A 693 19.86 -23.47 -0.37
C GLY A 693 20.09 -22.25 -1.25
N ARG A 694 19.04 -21.39 -1.36
CA ARG A 694 19.13 -20.08 -2.01
C ARG A 694 19.08 -18.95 -0.97
N VAL A 695 19.76 -17.85 -1.28
CA VAL A 695 19.80 -16.67 -0.41
C VAL A 695 18.78 -15.65 -0.89
N TYR A 696 17.77 -15.42 -0.05
CA TYR A 696 16.80 -14.35 -0.23
C TYR A 696 17.24 -13.14 0.61
N ILE A 697 17.55 -12.03 -0.05
CA ILE A 697 17.85 -10.76 0.61
C ILE A 697 16.55 -9.93 0.65
N ASP A 698 16.06 -9.65 1.85
CA ASP A 698 15.01 -8.66 2.03
C ASP A 698 15.60 -7.27 1.78
N GLY A 699 15.36 -6.78 0.56
CA GLY A 699 15.78 -5.47 0.05
C GLY A 699 14.65 -4.46 0.09
N ALA A 700 13.64 -4.65 0.94
CA ALA A 700 12.53 -3.71 1.09
C ALA A 700 12.99 -2.27 1.33
N ASN A 701 14.09 -2.10 2.05
CA ASN A 701 14.76 -0.83 2.25
C ASN A 701 16.18 -0.87 1.67
N MET A 702 16.42 -0.13 0.59
CA MET A 702 17.71 -0.01 -0.11
C MET A 702 18.44 1.30 0.22
N ASN A 703 17.97 2.07 1.21
CA ASN A 703 18.44 3.44 1.47
C ASN A 703 19.93 3.54 1.86
N ALA A 704 20.55 2.44 2.32
CA ALA A 704 21.97 2.38 2.58
C ALA A 704 22.77 1.63 1.48
N LEU A 705 22.12 1.18 0.41
CA LEU A 705 22.74 0.26 -0.56
C LEU A 705 22.91 0.86 -1.96
N VAL A 706 21.94 1.68 -2.43
CA VAL A 706 21.94 2.15 -3.83
C VAL A 706 23.21 2.92 -4.15
N GLY A 707 23.96 2.44 -5.14
CA GLY A 707 25.25 3.01 -5.55
C GLY A 707 26.43 2.71 -4.63
N VAL A 708 26.22 2.00 -3.52
CA VAL A 708 27.22 1.71 -2.49
C VAL A 708 27.53 0.21 -2.40
N ALA A 709 26.50 -0.63 -2.45
CA ALA A 709 26.63 -2.09 -2.50
C ALA A 709 25.44 -2.72 -3.22
N SER A 710 25.64 -3.84 -3.89
CA SER A 710 24.61 -4.50 -4.73
C SER A 710 24.30 -5.92 -4.21
N PRO A 711 23.05 -6.20 -3.79
CA PRO A 711 22.68 -7.51 -3.23
C PRO A 711 22.99 -8.70 -4.16
N GLY A 712 22.76 -8.57 -5.46
CA GLY A 712 23.08 -9.60 -6.43
C GLY A 712 24.59 -9.89 -6.57
N GLU A 713 25.45 -8.89 -6.29
CA GLU A 713 26.90 -9.03 -6.41
C GLU A 713 27.55 -9.66 -5.17
N PHE A 714 26.94 -9.51 -3.98
CA PHE A 714 27.53 -10.11 -2.78
C PHE A 714 26.96 -11.50 -2.41
N GLY A 715 26.08 -12.06 -3.23
CA GLY A 715 25.66 -13.45 -3.13
C GLY A 715 24.17 -13.65 -2.86
N GLY A 716 23.35 -12.61 -2.94
CA GLY A 716 21.89 -12.75 -2.94
C GLY A 716 21.41 -13.38 -4.25
N ASP A 717 20.53 -14.38 -4.15
CA ASP A 717 19.90 -15.00 -5.32
C ASP A 717 18.61 -14.33 -5.73
N VAL A 718 17.85 -13.88 -4.74
CA VAL A 718 16.54 -13.22 -4.88
C VAL A 718 16.45 -12.04 -3.93
N SER A 719 15.85 -10.96 -4.37
CA SER A 719 15.41 -9.86 -3.49
C SER A 719 14.02 -9.39 -3.90
N HIS A 720 13.29 -8.82 -2.94
CA HIS A 720 12.24 -7.89 -3.29
C HIS A 720 12.65 -6.46 -2.91
N LEU A 721 12.09 -5.51 -3.60
CA LEU A 721 12.23 -4.09 -3.30
C LEU A 721 10.88 -3.51 -2.87
N ASN A 722 10.90 -2.37 -2.17
CA ASN A 722 9.71 -1.55 -2.00
C ASN A 722 9.94 -0.20 -2.69
N LEU A 723 9.34 0.00 -3.87
CA LEU A 723 9.48 1.28 -4.57
C LEU A 723 8.85 2.44 -3.78
N HIS A 724 7.92 2.13 -2.88
CA HIS A 724 7.31 3.05 -1.93
C HIS A 724 8.16 3.31 -0.66
N LYS A 725 9.46 3.02 -0.73
CA LYS A 725 10.49 3.38 0.24
C LYS A 725 11.62 4.11 -0.50
N THR A 726 12.65 3.41 -0.92
CA THR A 726 13.87 3.98 -1.52
C THR A 726 13.63 4.71 -2.84
N PHE A 727 12.62 4.32 -3.64
CA PHE A 727 12.37 4.84 -4.98
C PHE A 727 11.13 5.77 -5.05
N CYS A 728 10.84 6.50 -3.97
CA CYS A 728 9.96 7.66 -3.88
C CYS A 728 8.46 7.47 -4.17
N ILE A 729 7.93 6.27 -4.41
CA ILE A 729 6.47 6.11 -4.42
C ILE A 729 5.96 6.44 -3.02
N PRO A 730 5.00 7.37 -2.85
CA PRO A 730 4.54 7.78 -1.53
C PRO A 730 3.76 6.66 -0.83
N HIS A 731 3.75 6.70 0.51
CA HIS A 731 3.14 5.64 1.32
C HIS A 731 1.60 5.63 1.31
N GLY A 732 0.94 6.75 0.95
CA GLY A 732 -0.51 6.84 0.81
C GLY A 732 -1.31 6.42 2.05
N GLY A 733 -0.77 6.59 3.26
CA GLY A 733 -1.44 6.14 4.49
C GLY A 733 -1.40 4.61 4.71
N GLY A 734 -0.61 3.89 3.93
CA GLY A 734 -0.50 2.43 3.96
C GLY A 734 -0.78 1.75 2.61
N GLY A 735 -0.41 2.41 1.54
CA GLY A 735 -0.54 2.01 0.15
C GLY A 735 -1.19 3.08 -0.73
N PRO A 736 -0.91 3.00 -2.04
CA PRO A 736 -0.42 1.85 -2.81
C PRO A 736 1.06 1.57 -2.64
N GLY A 737 1.46 0.33 -2.93
CA GLY A 737 2.85 -0.10 -2.99
C GLY A 737 3.20 -0.80 -4.30
N VAL A 738 4.49 -0.96 -4.57
CA VAL A 738 5.03 -1.86 -5.60
C VAL A 738 6.19 -2.60 -4.98
N GLY A 739 6.21 -3.92 -5.13
CA GLY A 739 7.23 -4.81 -4.57
C GLY A 739 7.95 -5.61 -5.65
N PRO A 740 8.80 -5.00 -6.50
CA PRO A 740 9.51 -5.74 -7.52
C PRO A 740 10.27 -6.93 -6.95
N VAL A 741 10.23 -8.06 -7.64
CA VAL A 741 11.05 -9.23 -7.34
C VAL A 741 12.22 -9.29 -8.31
N CYS A 742 13.44 -9.32 -7.76
CA CYS A 742 14.71 -9.29 -8.47
C CYS A 742 15.40 -10.65 -8.31
N VAL A 743 16.01 -11.17 -9.37
CA VAL A 743 16.61 -12.50 -9.35
C VAL A 743 17.91 -12.58 -10.16
N VAL A 744 18.79 -13.53 -9.80
CA VAL A 744 19.95 -13.91 -10.59
C VAL A 744 19.53 -14.62 -11.89
N GLU A 745 20.46 -14.75 -12.85
CA GLU A 745 20.19 -15.18 -14.23
C GLU A 745 19.46 -16.54 -14.33
N ASP A 746 19.88 -17.54 -13.57
CA ASP A 746 19.28 -18.87 -13.61
C ASP A 746 17.86 -18.96 -13.02
N LEU A 747 17.42 -17.92 -12.34
CA LEU A 747 16.08 -17.78 -11.81
C LEU A 747 15.15 -16.93 -12.70
N VAL A 748 15.67 -16.18 -13.67
CA VAL A 748 14.88 -15.32 -14.58
C VAL A 748 13.74 -16.07 -15.27
N PRO A 749 13.90 -17.32 -15.75
CA PRO A 749 12.81 -18.06 -16.37
C PRO A 749 11.65 -18.40 -15.44
N PHE A 750 11.83 -18.25 -14.12
CA PHE A 750 10.82 -18.54 -13.10
C PHE A 750 10.10 -17.32 -12.57
N LEU A 751 10.41 -16.12 -13.06
CA LEU A 751 9.69 -14.90 -12.68
C LEU A 751 8.20 -15.01 -12.97
N PRO A 752 7.32 -14.31 -12.21
CA PRO A 752 5.88 -14.37 -12.39
C PRO A 752 5.44 -14.07 -13.82
N GLY A 753 4.66 -14.98 -14.40
CA GLY A 753 3.93 -14.79 -15.63
C GLY A 753 2.52 -14.24 -15.38
N HIS A 754 1.74 -14.07 -16.47
CA HIS A 754 0.35 -13.64 -16.41
C HIS A 754 -0.33 -14.03 -17.73
N ALA A 755 -0.91 -15.22 -17.79
CA ALA A 755 -1.49 -15.76 -19.03
C ALA A 755 -2.61 -14.87 -19.58
N THR A 756 -3.52 -14.41 -18.72
CA THR A 756 -4.61 -13.48 -19.07
C THR A 756 -4.10 -12.17 -19.65
N GLY A 757 -2.96 -11.67 -19.16
CA GLY A 757 -2.30 -10.47 -19.65
C GLY A 757 -1.30 -10.68 -20.78
N GLY A 758 -1.21 -11.92 -21.31
CA GLY A 758 -0.30 -12.25 -22.42
C GLY A 758 1.18 -12.35 -22.02
N VAL A 759 1.50 -12.43 -20.71
CA VAL A 759 2.86 -12.66 -20.22
C VAL A 759 3.08 -14.16 -20.03
N PRO A 760 4.06 -14.77 -20.71
CA PRO A 760 4.28 -16.22 -20.64
C PRO A 760 4.49 -16.74 -19.22
N VAL A 761 3.91 -17.89 -18.91
CA VAL A 761 4.05 -18.56 -17.62
C VAL A 761 5.01 -19.74 -17.79
N ASN A 762 6.25 -19.57 -17.33
CA ASN A 762 7.27 -20.62 -17.44
C ASN A 762 7.57 -21.30 -16.09
N GLY A 763 7.26 -20.67 -14.97
CA GLY A 763 7.53 -21.18 -13.64
C GLY A 763 6.47 -20.80 -12.62
N VAL A 764 6.30 -19.51 -12.37
CA VAL A 764 5.31 -18.96 -11.44
C VAL A 764 4.18 -18.30 -12.23
N GLY A 765 2.93 -18.59 -11.87
CA GLY A 765 1.75 -17.93 -12.43
C GLY A 765 1.58 -16.49 -11.94
N ALA A 766 0.40 -15.92 -12.21
CA ALA A 766 0.10 -14.56 -11.79
C ALA A 766 0.07 -14.43 -10.25
N VAL A 767 0.68 -13.36 -9.74
CA VAL A 767 0.68 -13.01 -8.30
C VAL A 767 -0.19 -11.78 -8.00
N SER A 768 -0.68 -11.10 -9.03
CA SER A 768 -1.63 -9.99 -8.94
C SER A 768 -2.64 -10.04 -10.08
N ALA A 769 -3.75 -9.30 -9.97
CA ALA A 769 -4.83 -9.28 -10.96
C ALA A 769 -4.41 -8.70 -12.31
N ALA A 770 -3.41 -7.83 -12.34
CA ALA A 770 -2.92 -7.19 -13.55
C ALA A 770 -1.43 -7.51 -13.81
N PRO A 771 -0.98 -7.56 -15.08
CA PRO A 771 0.39 -7.92 -15.43
C PRO A 771 1.48 -7.03 -14.82
N LEU A 772 1.16 -5.74 -14.60
CA LEU A 772 2.06 -4.75 -14.00
C LEU A 772 1.62 -4.31 -12.58
N GLY A 773 0.69 -5.04 -11.97
CA GLY A 773 0.19 -4.71 -10.63
C GLY A 773 -0.29 -3.26 -10.52
N ASN A 774 0.38 -2.44 -9.73
CA ASN A 774 0.06 -1.01 -9.55
C ASN A 774 0.78 -0.14 -10.60
N ALA A 775 0.48 -0.34 -11.86
CA ALA A 775 1.18 0.26 -13.00
C ALA A 775 1.24 1.80 -12.98
N ALA A 776 0.17 2.49 -12.56
CA ALA A 776 0.11 3.95 -12.62
C ALA A 776 1.03 4.67 -11.64
N VAL A 777 1.59 3.98 -10.64
CA VAL A 777 2.58 4.60 -9.74
C VAL A 777 4.03 4.35 -10.16
N LEU A 778 4.28 3.53 -11.17
CA LEU A 778 5.62 3.29 -11.72
C LEU A 778 6.29 4.56 -12.29
N PRO A 779 5.54 5.49 -12.93
CA PRO A 779 6.08 6.77 -13.37
C PRO A 779 6.80 7.55 -12.27
N ILE A 780 6.39 7.44 -11.01
CA ILE A 780 7.02 8.13 -9.87
C ILE A 780 8.48 7.68 -9.72
N SER A 781 8.72 6.37 -9.65
CA SER A 781 10.08 5.83 -9.54
C SER A 781 10.90 6.07 -10.81
N TRP A 782 10.27 6.07 -11.99
CA TRP A 782 10.92 6.43 -13.23
C TRP A 782 11.41 7.88 -13.18
N MET A 783 10.56 8.83 -12.79
CA MET A 783 10.90 10.26 -12.63
C MET A 783 12.04 10.44 -11.64
N TYR A 784 11.94 9.82 -10.46
CA TYR A 784 12.99 9.87 -9.44
C TYR A 784 14.34 9.40 -9.98
N CYS A 785 14.42 8.18 -10.55
CA CYS A 785 15.64 7.67 -11.12
C CYS A 785 16.19 8.54 -12.25
N ARG A 786 15.32 9.11 -13.09
CA ARG A 786 15.68 9.92 -14.24
C ARG A 786 16.25 11.29 -13.85
N MET A 787 15.66 11.91 -12.83
CA MET A 787 16.10 13.22 -12.32
C MET A 787 17.35 13.10 -11.43
N MET A 788 17.49 12.00 -10.70
CA MET A 788 18.66 11.76 -9.83
C MET A 788 19.87 11.25 -10.63
N GLY A 789 19.66 10.41 -11.64
CA GLY A 789 20.76 9.70 -12.29
C GLY A 789 21.57 8.82 -11.33
N GLY A 790 22.65 8.22 -11.78
CA GLY A 790 23.48 7.34 -10.94
C GLY A 790 24.14 8.07 -9.77
N ASP A 791 24.66 9.25 -10.03
CA ASP A 791 25.38 10.03 -9.01
C ASP A 791 24.44 10.59 -7.93
N GLY A 792 23.27 11.07 -8.32
CA GLY A 792 22.26 11.58 -7.38
C GLY A 792 21.70 10.48 -6.47
N LEU A 793 21.45 9.29 -7.01
CA LEU A 793 21.00 8.14 -6.22
C LEU A 793 22.05 7.70 -5.19
N ARG A 794 23.33 7.70 -5.57
CA ARG A 794 24.43 7.43 -4.62
C ARG A 794 24.51 8.51 -3.54
N ARG A 795 24.45 9.79 -3.91
CA ARG A 795 24.46 10.90 -2.95
C ARG A 795 23.28 10.83 -1.97
N ALA A 796 22.10 10.41 -2.44
CA ALA A 796 20.94 10.18 -1.58
C ALA A 796 21.25 9.11 -0.51
N THR A 797 21.88 8.00 -0.90
CA THR A 797 22.32 6.96 0.04
C THR A 797 23.34 7.50 1.06
N GLU A 798 24.34 8.25 0.59
CA GLU A 798 25.35 8.87 1.46
C GLU A 798 24.74 9.85 2.46
N ALA A 799 23.78 10.69 2.01
CA ALA A 799 23.05 11.61 2.87
C ALA A 799 22.16 10.89 3.91
N ALA A 800 21.53 9.78 3.54
CA ALA A 800 20.74 8.97 4.46
C ALA A 800 21.62 8.35 5.57
N ILE A 801 22.79 7.84 5.22
CA ILE A 801 23.77 7.33 6.18
C ILE A 801 24.29 8.46 7.09
N LEU A 802 24.59 9.62 6.52
CA LEU A 802 25.03 10.80 7.26
C LEU A 802 23.97 11.26 8.28
N ALA A 803 22.71 11.38 7.85
CA ALA A 803 21.62 11.81 8.69
C ALA A 803 21.39 10.87 9.89
N ALA A 804 21.41 9.56 9.68
CA ALA A 804 21.27 8.57 10.74
C ALA A 804 22.43 8.61 11.75
N ASN A 805 23.66 8.77 11.28
CA ASN A 805 24.84 8.89 12.15
C ASN A 805 24.87 10.23 12.90
N TYR A 806 24.40 11.31 12.30
CA TYR A 806 24.24 12.60 12.97
C TYR A 806 23.24 12.49 14.13
N VAL A 807 22.05 11.98 13.90
CA VAL A 807 21.03 11.77 14.95
C VAL A 807 21.55 10.86 16.05
N SER A 808 22.13 9.71 15.72
CA SER A 808 22.72 8.77 16.67
C SER A 808 23.80 9.43 17.54
N THR A 809 24.72 10.17 16.93
CA THR A 809 25.80 10.84 17.64
C THR A 809 25.30 11.94 18.57
N ARG A 810 24.38 12.79 18.11
CA ARG A 810 23.79 13.89 18.88
C ARG A 810 22.96 13.41 20.07
N LEU A 811 22.33 12.24 19.94
CA LEU A 811 21.50 11.68 21.01
C LEU A 811 22.26 10.73 21.96
N ARG A 812 23.47 10.32 21.65
CA ARG A 812 24.24 9.32 22.42
C ARG A 812 24.39 9.61 23.92
N GLY A 813 24.51 10.88 24.31
CA GLY A 813 24.56 11.30 25.72
C GLY A 813 23.23 11.26 26.48
N HIS A 814 22.13 11.00 25.78
CA HIS A 814 20.76 11.03 26.28
C HIS A 814 20.06 9.68 26.15
N TYR A 815 20.28 8.99 25.04
CA TYR A 815 19.73 7.67 24.68
C TYR A 815 20.84 6.85 24.05
N PRO A 816 21.25 5.73 24.65
CA PRO A 816 22.24 4.86 24.03
C PRO A 816 21.76 4.31 22.70
N THR A 817 22.64 4.30 21.69
CA THR A 817 22.42 3.54 20.47
C THR A 817 22.70 2.07 20.77
N LEU A 818 21.71 1.19 20.56
CA LEU A 818 21.78 -0.20 21.02
C LEU A 818 22.76 -1.02 20.20
N TYR A 819 22.76 -0.86 18.87
CA TYR A 819 23.66 -1.56 17.96
C TYR A 819 24.42 -0.56 17.09
N SER A 820 25.68 -0.85 16.87
CA SER A 820 26.56 -0.08 16.00
C SER A 820 27.69 -0.98 15.48
N SER A 821 28.35 -0.59 14.41
CA SER A 821 29.58 -1.20 13.94
C SER A 821 30.72 -1.00 14.94
N ALA A 822 31.85 -1.67 14.75
CA ALA A 822 33.01 -1.62 15.65
C ALA A 822 33.55 -0.18 15.88
N ASN A 823 33.36 0.72 14.91
CA ASN A 823 33.72 2.14 15.02
C ASN A 823 32.61 3.02 15.61
N GLY A 824 31.52 2.46 16.12
CA GLY A 824 30.39 3.18 16.73
C GLY A 824 29.45 3.85 15.72
N ARG A 825 29.50 3.48 14.43
CA ARG A 825 28.64 4.02 13.37
C ARG A 825 27.46 3.10 13.10
N VAL A 826 26.40 3.67 12.48
CA VAL A 826 25.20 2.97 12.05
C VAL A 826 25.05 3.08 10.53
N ALA A 827 24.15 2.31 9.94
CA ALA A 827 23.77 2.42 8.53
C ALA A 827 22.84 3.66 8.33
N HIS A 828 21.72 3.50 7.68
CA HIS A 828 20.74 4.59 7.42
C HIS A 828 19.71 4.75 8.53
N GLU A 829 19.77 3.95 9.57
CA GLU A 829 18.85 3.97 10.72
C GLU A 829 19.59 3.62 12.02
N CYS A 830 19.03 4.02 13.16
CA CYS A 830 19.61 3.71 14.47
C CYS A 830 18.54 3.28 15.47
N ILE A 831 18.92 2.42 16.42
CA ILE A 831 18.04 1.95 17.49
C ILE A 831 18.44 2.63 18.81
N LEU A 832 17.54 3.46 19.35
CA LEU A 832 17.70 4.10 20.64
C LEU A 832 17.15 3.19 21.75
N ASP A 833 17.98 2.90 22.74
CA ASP A 833 17.60 2.03 23.86
C ASP A 833 16.96 2.83 25.00
N LEU A 834 15.67 2.61 25.25
CA LEU A 834 14.91 3.25 26.29
C LEU A 834 14.66 2.35 27.52
N ARG A 835 15.12 1.09 27.49
CA ARG A 835 14.92 0.14 28.59
C ARG A 835 15.48 0.61 29.93
N PRO A 836 16.69 1.19 30.00
CA PRO A 836 17.21 1.74 31.27
C PRO A 836 16.32 2.85 31.85
N LEU A 837 15.70 3.66 31.01
CA LEU A 837 14.82 4.75 31.46
C LEU A 837 13.53 4.24 32.09
N LYS A 838 13.03 3.12 31.60
CA LYS A 838 11.87 2.46 32.21
C LYS A 838 12.17 1.99 33.63
N GLU A 839 13.38 1.46 33.87
CA GLU A 839 13.79 0.99 35.18
C GLU A 839 13.93 2.14 36.19
N THR A 840 14.47 3.30 35.77
CA THR A 840 14.74 4.44 36.66
C THR A 840 13.53 5.35 36.89
N SER A 841 12.64 5.47 35.91
CA SER A 841 11.55 6.46 35.91
C SER A 841 10.14 5.88 35.73
N GLY A 842 10.01 4.62 35.34
CA GLY A 842 8.74 4.03 34.94
C GLY A 842 8.22 4.50 33.57
N ILE A 843 9.00 5.34 32.84
CA ILE A 843 8.63 5.87 31.51
C ILE A 843 9.00 4.83 30.45
N THR A 844 8.03 4.49 29.62
CA THR A 844 8.19 3.51 28.54
C THR A 844 8.47 4.19 27.19
N ALA A 845 8.92 3.41 26.20
CA ALA A 845 9.06 3.87 24.82
C ALA A 845 7.72 4.41 24.25
N GLU A 846 6.61 3.81 24.64
CA GLU A 846 5.27 4.29 24.25
C GLU A 846 4.97 5.68 24.85
N ASP A 847 5.34 5.94 26.10
CA ASP A 847 5.14 7.26 26.71
C ASP A 847 5.95 8.34 25.99
N VAL A 848 7.20 8.02 25.60
CA VAL A 848 8.04 8.92 24.79
C VAL A 848 7.41 9.15 23.42
N ALA A 849 6.90 8.12 22.78
CA ALA A 849 6.22 8.23 21.48
C ALA A 849 4.97 9.13 21.56
N LYS A 850 4.14 8.95 22.61
CA LYS A 850 2.96 9.82 22.81
C LYS A 850 3.38 11.27 23.10
N ARG A 851 4.48 11.47 23.83
CA ARG A 851 4.99 12.82 24.10
C ARG A 851 5.53 13.51 22.85
N LEU A 852 6.17 12.78 21.93
CA LEU A 852 6.61 13.32 20.64
C LEU A 852 5.47 13.92 19.81
N VAL A 853 4.24 13.41 19.95
CA VAL A 853 3.06 14.01 19.30
C VAL A 853 2.84 15.45 19.78
N ASP A 854 3.07 15.74 21.07
CA ASP A 854 2.99 17.11 21.59
C ASP A 854 4.08 18.04 21.03
N TYR A 855 5.20 17.47 20.57
CA TYR A 855 6.26 18.19 19.86
C TYR A 855 6.01 18.29 18.35
N GLY A 856 4.88 17.74 17.85
CA GLY A 856 4.47 17.79 16.45
C GLY A 856 5.20 16.78 15.58
N PHE A 857 5.62 15.64 16.14
CA PHE A 857 6.24 14.54 15.41
C PHE A 857 5.39 13.27 15.41
N HIS A 858 5.39 12.59 14.28
CA HIS A 858 5.14 11.16 14.26
C HIS A 858 6.30 10.47 14.97
N ALA A 859 6.02 9.61 15.95
CA ALA A 859 7.10 8.93 16.65
C ALA A 859 7.81 7.89 15.77
N PRO A 860 9.10 7.60 16.03
CA PRO A 860 9.82 6.49 15.42
C PRO A 860 9.14 5.14 15.64
N THR A 861 9.60 4.11 14.96
CA THR A 861 9.08 2.75 15.10
C THR A 861 9.33 2.23 16.52
N LEU A 862 8.23 1.77 17.15
CA LEU A 862 8.21 1.35 18.56
C LEU A 862 8.56 -0.12 18.69
N SER A 863 9.46 -0.45 19.63
CA SER A 863 9.70 -1.82 20.11
C SER A 863 9.98 -2.85 18.99
N PHE A 864 10.66 -2.40 17.93
CA PHE A 864 11.10 -3.24 16.82
C PHE A 864 12.55 -2.92 16.45
N PRO A 865 13.39 -3.91 16.14
CA PRO A 865 13.18 -5.34 16.37
C PRO A 865 13.29 -5.74 17.84
N VAL A 866 13.70 -4.83 18.71
CA VAL A 866 13.91 -5.07 20.14
C VAL A 866 12.82 -4.39 20.98
N PRO A 867 12.13 -5.09 21.88
CA PRO A 867 11.14 -4.48 22.75
C PRO A 867 11.73 -3.36 23.64
N GLY A 868 11.02 -2.24 23.77
CA GLY A 868 11.41 -1.11 24.62
C GLY A 868 12.41 -0.15 23.97
N THR A 869 12.56 -0.19 22.67
CA THR A 869 13.42 0.70 21.87
C THR A 869 12.62 1.57 20.93
N LEU A 870 13.30 2.58 20.34
CA LEU A 870 12.83 3.37 19.22
C LEU A 870 13.80 3.20 18.05
N MET A 871 13.28 2.83 16.88
CA MET A 871 14.08 2.76 15.65
C MET A 871 13.84 4.01 14.82
N VAL A 872 14.90 4.76 14.55
CA VAL A 872 14.87 6.05 13.86
C VAL A 872 15.54 5.96 12.51
N GLU A 873 14.82 6.29 11.45
CA GLU A 873 15.33 6.48 10.09
C GLU A 873 14.98 7.91 9.64
N PRO A 874 15.95 8.84 9.59
CA PRO A 874 15.66 10.24 9.27
C PRO A 874 15.53 10.55 7.78
N THR A 875 15.95 9.68 6.89
CA THR A 875 16.03 9.81 5.44
C THR A 875 16.98 10.91 4.92
N GLU A 876 17.26 10.89 3.63
CA GLU A 876 18.11 11.89 2.96
C GLU A 876 17.37 13.18 2.62
N SER A 877 16.03 13.14 2.59
CA SER A 877 15.22 14.29 2.14
C SER A 877 14.97 15.33 3.23
N GLU A 878 15.32 15.02 4.49
CA GLU A 878 15.08 15.92 5.62
C GLU A 878 16.22 16.95 5.79
N PRO A 879 15.91 18.25 5.85
CA PRO A 879 16.93 19.27 6.07
C PRO A 879 17.47 19.23 7.50
N LEU A 880 18.72 19.67 7.67
CA LEU A 880 19.39 19.70 8.98
C LEU A 880 18.54 20.38 10.07
N ALA A 881 17.84 21.45 9.74
CA ALA A 881 16.97 22.16 10.68
C ALA A 881 15.84 21.27 11.26
N GLU A 882 15.29 20.34 10.46
CA GLU A 882 14.27 19.40 10.93
C GLU A 882 14.88 18.27 11.75
N LEU A 883 16.08 17.79 11.37
CA LEU A 883 16.84 16.82 12.18
C LEU A 883 17.16 17.42 13.55
N ASP A 884 17.62 18.66 13.60
CA ASP A 884 17.90 19.37 14.87
C ASP A 884 16.62 19.57 15.69
N ARG A 885 15.50 19.91 15.07
CA ARG A 885 14.20 20.03 15.75
C ARG A 885 13.78 18.69 16.41
N PHE A 886 13.98 17.56 15.71
CA PHE A 886 13.73 16.23 16.28
C PHE A 886 14.70 15.92 17.45
N ILE A 887 15.98 16.20 17.28
CA ILE A 887 17.01 15.99 18.32
C ILE A 887 16.68 16.83 19.56
N GLU A 888 16.34 18.10 19.40
CA GLU A 888 15.93 18.99 20.50
C GLU A 888 14.69 18.47 21.23
N ALA A 889 13.69 17.98 20.48
CA ALA A 889 12.51 17.36 21.07
C ALA A 889 12.87 16.13 21.93
N MET A 890 13.73 15.25 21.41
CA MET A 890 14.19 14.08 22.15
C MET A 890 15.00 14.45 23.39
N ILE A 891 15.89 15.46 23.31
CA ILE A 891 16.65 15.95 24.46
C ILE A 891 15.74 16.58 25.51
N ALA A 892 14.75 17.39 25.10
CA ALA A 892 13.76 17.96 26.00
C ALA A 892 12.93 16.89 26.71
N ILE A 893 12.48 15.86 25.99
CA ILE A 893 11.79 14.70 26.57
C ILE A 893 12.69 13.97 27.57
N ARG A 894 13.99 13.82 27.29
CA ARG A 894 14.93 13.22 28.24
C ARG A 894 15.04 14.04 29.52
N GLU A 895 15.02 15.39 29.44
CA GLU A 895 15.01 16.24 30.64
C GLU A 895 13.69 16.12 31.42
N GLU A 896 12.55 15.99 30.75
CA GLU A 896 11.28 15.68 31.42
C GLU A 896 11.37 14.32 32.17
N ILE A 897 11.99 13.28 31.59
CA ILE A 897 12.24 12.00 32.25
C ILE A 897 13.14 12.18 33.48
N ARG A 898 14.22 13.00 33.39
CA ARG A 898 15.09 13.29 34.54
C ARG A 898 14.34 13.94 35.69
N ARG A 899 13.34 14.78 35.42
CA ARG A 899 12.47 15.36 36.44
C ARG A 899 11.65 14.34 37.18
N VAL A 900 11.18 13.28 36.46
CA VAL A 900 10.53 12.12 37.10
C VAL A 900 11.55 11.35 37.95
N GLU A 901 12.76 11.11 37.44
CA GLU A 901 13.84 10.41 38.15
C GLU A 901 14.23 11.12 39.44
N ARG A 902 14.20 12.48 39.46
CA ARG A 902 14.46 13.30 40.64
C ARG A 902 13.28 13.42 41.61
N GLY A 903 12.10 12.85 41.25
CA GLY A 903 10.90 12.93 42.05
C GLY A 903 10.16 14.29 42.00
N GLU A 904 10.52 15.18 41.06
CA GLU A 904 9.81 16.45 40.85
C GLU A 904 8.40 16.22 40.36
N TRP A 905 8.21 15.16 39.54
CA TRP A 905 6.92 14.65 39.10
C TRP A 905 6.77 13.17 39.50
N SER A 906 5.54 12.77 39.82
CA SER A 906 5.28 11.36 40.11
C SER A 906 5.41 10.49 38.85
N GLN A 907 5.73 9.21 39.03
CA GLN A 907 5.79 8.26 37.94
C GLN A 907 4.43 8.07 37.23
N GLY A 908 3.32 8.28 37.92
CA GLY A 908 1.96 8.09 37.40
C GLY A 908 1.32 9.35 36.83
N ASP A 909 1.79 10.55 37.21
CA ASP A 909 1.24 11.83 36.75
C ASP A 909 2.37 12.80 36.37
N ASN A 910 2.63 12.84 35.07
CA ASN A 910 3.66 13.66 34.44
C ASN A 910 3.31 13.90 32.96
N PRO A 911 3.99 14.84 32.27
CA PRO A 911 3.68 15.15 30.86
C PRO A 911 3.73 13.97 29.92
N LEU A 912 4.60 12.97 30.16
CA LEU A 912 4.74 11.81 29.27
C LEU A 912 3.60 10.81 29.45
N LYS A 913 3.15 10.57 30.69
CA LYS A 913 2.03 9.66 30.98
C LYS A 913 0.69 10.22 30.49
N ASN A 914 0.54 11.53 30.50
CA ASN A 914 -0.70 12.19 30.10
C ASN A 914 -0.71 12.61 28.61
N ALA A 915 0.41 12.48 27.90
CA ALA A 915 0.49 12.78 26.48
C ALA A 915 -0.34 11.79 25.64
N PRO A 916 -0.86 12.25 24.46
CA PRO A 916 -0.75 13.61 23.95
C PRO A 916 -1.83 14.54 24.52
N HIS A 917 -1.50 15.85 24.61
CA HIS A 917 -2.38 16.87 25.19
C HIS A 917 -3.22 17.55 24.09
N THR A 918 -4.52 17.37 24.15
CA THR A 918 -5.45 18.03 23.21
C THR A 918 -5.67 19.51 23.57
N ALA A 919 -6.04 20.34 22.59
CA ALA A 919 -6.42 21.72 22.84
C ALA A 919 -7.56 21.84 23.87
N ALA A 920 -8.55 20.93 23.82
CA ALA A 920 -9.64 20.89 24.79
C ALA A 920 -9.17 20.59 26.22
N ALA A 921 -8.21 19.69 26.40
CA ALA A 921 -7.64 19.39 27.71
C ALA A 921 -6.88 20.60 28.28
N ILE A 922 -6.10 21.28 27.44
CA ILE A 922 -5.36 22.51 27.86
C ILE A 922 -6.31 23.65 28.20
N ALA A 923 -7.40 23.82 27.47
CA ALA A 923 -8.39 24.86 27.69
C ALA A 923 -9.40 24.58 28.83
N ALA A 924 -9.37 23.37 29.40
CA ALA A 924 -10.30 22.99 30.47
C ALA A 924 -10.20 23.92 31.68
N ALA A 925 -11.31 24.19 32.38
CA ALA A 925 -11.33 25.06 33.55
C ALA A 925 -10.44 24.51 34.69
N ALA A 926 -10.48 23.22 34.94
CA ALA A 926 -9.65 22.55 35.94
C ALA A 926 -8.34 22.00 35.33
N TRP A 927 -7.26 22.14 36.12
CA TRP A 927 -5.96 21.53 35.79
C TRP A 927 -5.36 20.95 37.07
N SER A 928 -5.38 19.65 37.22
CA SER A 928 -4.97 18.97 38.45
C SER A 928 -3.57 18.36 38.40
N HIS A 929 -2.86 18.52 37.27
CA HIS A 929 -1.54 17.94 37.11
C HIS A 929 -0.45 18.76 37.81
N PRO A 930 0.68 18.13 38.25
CA PRO A 930 1.77 18.75 38.94
C PRO A 930 2.68 19.61 38.03
N TYR A 931 2.35 19.75 36.76
CA TYR A 931 3.04 20.57 35.76
C TYR A 931 2.11 21.59 35.13
N SER A 932 2.68 22.67 34.59
CA SER A 932 1.88 23.74 34.01
C SER A 932 1.29 23.37 32.65
N ARG A 933 0.20 24.03 32.27
CA ARG A 933 -0.38 23.95 30.91
C ARG A 933 0.62 24.35 29.83
N GLU A 934 1.55 25.30 30.14
CA GLU A 934 2.60 25.69 29.21
C GLU A 934 3.57 24.54 28.93
N ILE A 935 4.01 23.81 29.95
CA ILE A 935 4.84 22.61 29.79
C ILE A 935 4.09 21.54 28.98
N ALA A 936 2.80 21.36 29.22
CA ALA A 936 1.98 20.43 28.47
C ALA A 936 1.89 20.78 26.96
N ALA A 937 1.56 22.04 26.66
CA ALA A 937 1.28 22.54 25.33
C ALA A 937 2.54 22.97 24.56
N PHE A 938 3.44 23.66 25.18
CA PHE A 938 4.61 24.32 24.56
C PHE A 938 5.91 23.97 25.30
N PRO A 939 6.28 22.67 25.32
CA PRO A 939 7.49 22.23 26.05
C PRO A 939 8.78 22.86 25.54
N VAL A 940 8.80 23.33 24.29
CA VAL A 940 9.91 24.10 23.70
C VAL A 940 9.37 25.39 23.04
N PRO A 941 10.16 26.47 23.03
CA PRO A 941 9.71 27.77 22.51
C PRO A 941 9.29 27.76 21.03
N SER A 942 9.93 26.93 20.20
CA SER A 942 9.65 26.79 18.75
C SER A 942 8.21 26.41 18.45
N LEU A 943 7.54 25.70 19.35
CA LEU A 943 6.14 25.29 19.17
C LEU A 943 5.14 26.45 19.28
N LYS A 944 5.53 27.63 19.85
CA LYS A 944 4.63 28.78 19.93
C LYS A 944 4.29 29.38 18.57
N GLY A 945 5.12 29.15 17.56
CA GLY A 945 4.90 29.65 16.19
C GLY A 945 4.04 28.75 15.29
N GLY A 946 3.89 27.47 15.64
CA GLY A 946 3.17 26.48 14.77
C GLY A 946 2.92 25.16 15.49
N LYS A 947 1.97 25.14 16.42
CA LYS A 947 1.61 23.94 17.18
C LYS A 947 0.65 23.06 16.40
N TYR A 948 1.01 21.78 16.21
CA TYR A 948 0.04 20.74 15.89
C TYR A 948 -0.73 20.32 17.15
N TRP A 949 -2.05 20.32 17.08
CA TRP A 949 -2.91 19.89 18.16
C TRP A 949 -3.48 18.50 17.89
N PRO A 950 -3.14 17.47 18.69
CA PRO A 950 -3.72 16.17 18.54
C PRO A 950 -5.24 16.23 18.74
N PRO A 951 -6.02 15.57 17.86
CA PRO A 951 -7.49 15.61 17.95
C PRO A 951 -8.04 14.82 19.12
N VAL A 952 -7.33 13.83 19.62
CA VAL A 952 -7.70 12.95 20.74
C VAL A 952 -6.54 12.80 21.72
N GLY A 953 -6.84 12.51 22.98
CA GLY A 953 -5.87 12.08 23.97
C GLY A 953 -5.41 10.65 23.72
N ARG A 954 -4.66 10.07 24.67
CA ARG A 954 -4.18 8.67 24.57
C ARG A 954 -5.35 7.71 24.37
N VAL A 955 -5.30 6.90 23.32
CA VAL A 955 -6.37 5.97 22.97
C VAL A 955 -6.33 4.72 23.87
N ASP A 956 -7.48 4.33 24.42
CA ASP A 956 -7.63 3.11 25.22
C ASP A 956 -7.79 1.89 24.30
N ASN A 957 -6.69 1.19 24.09
CA ASN A 957 -6.66 -0.01 23.27
C ASN A 957 -7.43 -1.18 23.90
N VAL A 958 -7.41 -1.29 25.24
CA VAL A 958 -8.05 -2.38 25.96
C VAL A 958 -9.57 -2.24 25.89
N HIS A 959 -10.09 -1.01 26.04
CA HIS A 959 -11.50 -0.73 25.86
C HIS A 959 -11.97 -1.11 24.45
N GLY A 960 -11.24 -0.69 23.42
CA GLY A 960 -11.57 -0.98 22.02
C GLY A 960 -11.54 -2.47 21.68
N ASP A 961 -10.63 -3.25 22.28
CA ASP A 961 -10.58 -4.71 22.04
C ASP A 961 -11.72 -5.46 22.74
N ARG A 962 -12.17 -4.96 23.88
CA ARG A 962 -13.32 -5.51 24.61
C ARG A 962 -14.67 -5.14 23.99
N ASN A 963 -14.75 -3.98 23.33
CA ASN A 963 -15.96 -3.43 22.76
C ASN A 963 -15.77 -3.20 21.25
N LEU A 964 -15.53 -4.28 20.51
CA LEU A 964 -15.20 -4.21 19.08
C LEU A 964 -16.36 -3.61 18.27
N PHE A 965 -16.14 -2.43 17.69
CA PHE A 965 -17.05 -1.74 16.79
C PHE A 965 -16.27 -1.18 15.59
N CYS A 966 -16.62 -1.56 14.37
CA CYS A 966 -15.82 -1.33 13.16
C CYS A 966 -16.62 -0.67 12.02
N SER A 967 -17.58 0.19 12.37
CA SER A 967 -18.38 0.98 11.41
C SER A 967 -18.47 2.44 11.86
N CYS A 968 -19.11 3.28 11.05
CA CYS A 968 -19.33 4.69 11.38
C CYS A 968 -20.03 4.86 12.72
N VAL A 969 -19.49 5.75 13.55
CA VAL A 969 -20.03 6.02 14.90
C VAL A 969 -21.38 6.76 14.78
N PRO A 970 -22.44 6.31 15.46
CA PRO A 970 -23.68 7.06 15.50
C PRO A 970 -23.47 8.51 15.93
N VAL A 971 -24.16 9.45 15.29
CA VAL A 971 -23.99 10.90 15.58
C VAL A 971 -24.29 11.22 17.05
N SER A 972 -25.22 10.50 17.68
CA SER A 972 -25.51 10.62 19.10
C SER A 972 -24.29 10.37 20.02
N ALA A 973 -23.38 9.49 19.64
CA ALA A 973 -22.18 9.23 20.42
C ALA A 973 -21.21 10.42 20.49
N TRP A 974 -21.29 11.34 19.51
CA TRP A 974 -20.52 12.58 19.50
C TRP A 974 -21.23 13.73 20.25
N ALA A 975 -22.57 13.65 20.37
CA ALA A 975 -23.38 14.66 21.05
C ALA A 975 -23.40 14.47 22.57
N GLU A 976 -23.28 13.25 23.06
CA GLU A 976 -23.18 12.91 24.48
C GLU A 976 -21.73 13.04 24.95
N ALA A 977 -21.26 14.26 25.21
CA ALA A 977 -20.12 14.42 26.09
C ALA A 977 -20.56 13.93 27.49
N PRO A 978 -19.90 12.95 28.10
CA PRO A 978 -20.31 12.45 29.42
C PRO A 978 -20.30 13.60 30.41
N ALA A 979 -21.43 13.83 31.04
CA ALA A 979 -21.52 14.66 32.24
C ALA A 979 -20.63 14.01 33.30
N ALA A 980 -19.55 14.73 33.70
CA ALA A 980 -18.66 14.42 34.81
C ALA A 980 -17.95 13.06 34.72
N ALA A 981 -16.63 13.10 34.49
CA ALA A 981 -15.72 12.01 34.81
C ALA A 981 -15.98 11.51 36.25
N VAL A 982 -16.55 10.32 36.37
CA VAL A 982 -16.58 9.62 37.63
C VAL A 982 -15.13 9.32 38.01
N SER A 983 -14.69 9.89 39.11
CA SER A 983 -13.42 9.67 39.77
C SER A 983 -13.07 8.18 39.79
N LEU A 984 -12.07 7.79 38.98
CA LEU A 984 -11.36 6.53 39.16
C LEU A 984 -10.22 6.72 40.21
N ALA A 985 -10.60 7.20 41.38
CA ALA A 985 -9.81 7.08 42.59
C ALA A 985 -10.46 5.98 43.43
N GLY A 986 -9.91 4.76 43.34
CA GLY A 986 -10.25 3.67 44.24
C GLY A 986 -10.63 2.35 43.54
N ARG A 987 -9.68 1.60 43.04
CA ARG A 987 -9.45 0.17 43.32
C ARG A 987 -8.16 -0.30 42.65
#